data_fff3fa8c9c5d1e4b00a2f98ab358026a
#
_entry.id   fff3fa8c9c5d1e4b00a2f98ab358026a
#
_cell.length_a   1.000
_cell.length_b   1.000
_cell.length_c   1.000
_cell.angle_alpha   90.00
_cell.angle_beta   90.00
_cell.angle_gamma   90.00
#
_symmetry.space_group_name_H-M   'P 1'
#
loop_
_entity.id
_entity.type
_entity.pdbx_description
1 polymer ?
#
loop_
_entity_poly.entity_id
_entity_poly.type
_entity_poly.pdbx_seq_one_letter_code
_entity_poly.pdbx_strand_id
1 'polypeptide(L)'
;NYAAANVFLDALAQQRSASGLPALSLAWGAWVQDGGMTGALSDASARRMAASAAPPLTVEQGLALWDAATVSDEPYLVPIGASGNTRMPGEVPPLLRNLVRGTRRAAATAVGGARVAADLTRQLLQTREEERVRVLLNLVRGEAASVLGHSSPKAVEADRDFHDLGFDSLTAVELRNRLTGVTGLRLPATLVFDYPTPTVLAEHLVAALLEEERVAGTPAATGTVLPATADDPVVIVGMACRMPGGVSSPEELWRLVVEGREGISAFPTDRGWDLETLMRGGHGGHGRSATSEGGFLYDVADFDAGFFGISPREALAMDPQQRLLLETSWEAFERAGIDPATVRGSQTGVFVGTSGQDYTTLVMNSSEDAEGHAPTGLATSVISGRLSYTFGLEGPAVTIDTACSSSLVALHWAAHALRSGECSLALAGGVTVMSTAMGYAGFTRQGGLAPDGRCKAFADAANGTGWSEGVGMLVVERLSDARRNGHPVLAVLRGSAVNQDGASNGLTAPNGPSQQRVIRQALASAGLTPADVDAVEAHGTGTTLGDPIEAQALLATYGQDRPADRPLLLGSIKSNIGHAQAAAGVAGVIKTVMALRHGLLPKSLHIDAPSTHVDWTEGEVRLLTETVDWPETGRPRRAGVSSFGISGTNAHTIIEQAPETEPVTLAVEPGRVPEVVPWPVSAKSEEALEGQLERITSLDSDTASVLEVGFSLASGRSLFEHRAVLLAGVAGVAGERPVEV
;
A
#
# COMPACT_ATOMS: atom_id res chain seq x y z
N ASN A 1 -16.73 18.97 -8.08
CA ASN A 1 -17.28 19.57 -9.32
C ASN A 1 -17.65 21.05 -9.15
N TYR A 2 -18.36 21.49 -8.07
CA TYR A 2 -18.79 22.87 -7.88
C TYR A 2 -17.61 23.86 -7.76
N ALA A 3 -16.62 23.57 -6.91
CA ALA A 3 -15.43 24.39 -6.73
C ALA A 3 -14.62 24.50 -8.03
N ALA A 4 -14.47 23.40 -8.80
CA ALA A 4 -13.76 23.39 -10.06
C ALA A 4 -14.44 24.28 -11.13
N ALA A 5 -15.78 24.30 -11.17
CA ALA A 5 -16.53 25.17 -12.09
C ALA A 5 -16.30 26.66 -11.78
N ASN A 6 -16.28 27.02 -10.48
CA ASN A 6 -16.02 28.42 -10.09
C ASN A 6 -14.59 28.85 -10.41
N VAL A 7 -13.58 28.02 -10.12
CA VAL A 7 -12.16 28.31 -10.46
C VAL A 7 -11.97 28.44 -11.99
N PHE A 8 -12.74 27.68 -12.80
CA PHE A 8 -12.72 27.84 -14.25
C PHE A 8 -13.22 29.23 -14.68
N LEU A 9 -14.29 29.74 -14.07
CA LEU A 9 -14.80 31.08 -14.36
C LEU A 9 -13.80 32.18 -13.98
N ASP A 10 -13.10 32.00 -12.85
CA ASP A 10 -12.04 32.92 -12.42
C ASP A 10 -10.88 32.96 -13.42
N ALA A 11 -10.41 31.78 -13.86
CA ALA A 11 -9.37 31.66 -14.88
C ALA A 11 -9.80 32.22 -16.24
N LEU A 12 -11.06 32.01 -16.63
CA LEU A 12 -11.63 32.55 -17.86
C LEU A 12 -11.66 34.08 -17.83
N ALA A 13 -12.04 34.68 -16.72
CA ALA A 13 -12.04 36.13 -16.57
C ALA A 13 -10.63 36.71 -16.69
N GLN A 14 -9.63 36.10 -16.08
CA GLN A 14 -8.22 36.47 -16.17
C GLN A 14 -7.71 36.35 -17.60
N GLN A 15 -8.00 35.25 -18.32
CA GLN A 15 -7.59 35.02 -19.69
C GLN A 15 -8.20 36.05 -20.66
N ARG A 16 -9.49 36.35 -20.48
CA ARG A 16 -10.17 37.39 -21.33
C ARG A 16 -9.56 38.75 -21.08
N SER A 17 -9.32 39.15 -19.86
CA SER A 17 -8.67 40.40 -19.48
C SER A 17 -7.26 40.50 -20.09
N ALA A 18 -6.45 39.45 -20.00
CA ALA A 18 -5.14 39.37 -20.63
C ALA A 18 -5.19 39.49 -22.16
N SER A 19 -6.32 39.15 -22.76
CA SER A 19 -6.59 39.30 -24.21
C SER A 19 -7.22 40.67 -24.59
N GLY A 20 -7.31 41.61 -23.64
CA GLY A 20 -7.92 42.92 -23.85
C GLY A 20 -9.44 42.92 -23.94
N LEU A 21 -10.08 41.85 -23.53
CA LEU A 21 -11.54 41.71 -23.53
C LEU A 21 -12.10 41.95 -22.09
N PRO A 22 -13.20 42.70 -21.97
CA PRO A 22 -13.78 42.96 -20.63
C PRO A 22 -14.26 41.66 -19.99
N ALA A 23 -13.86 41.44 -18.75
CA ALA A 23 -14.32 40.30 -17.92
C ALA A 23 -14.07 40.60 -16.46
N LEU A 24 -15.00 40.14 -15.59
CA LEU A 24 -14.91 40.24 -14.16
C LEU A 24 -15.50 38.98 -13.53
N SER A 25 -14.76 38.33 -12.65
CA SER A 25 -15.22 37.23 -11.80
C SER A 25 -15.19 37.67 -10.34
N LEU A 26 -16.29 37.40 -9.61
CA LEU A 26 -16.45 37.77 -8.21
C LEU A 26 -16.69 36.53 -7.36
N ALA A 27 -15.70 36.14 -6.54
CA ALA A 27 -15.81 35.06 -5.57
C ALA A 27 -16.40 35.61 -4.26
N TRP A 28 -17.71 35.56 -4.14
CA TRP A 28 -18.44 36.15 -3.03
C TRP A 28 -18.22 35.42 -1.69
N GLY A 29 -18.00 36.18 -0.63
CA GLY A 29 -18.21 35.75 0.72
C GLY A 29 -19.70 35.46 1.05
N ALA A 30 -19.99 34.95 2.25
CA ALA A 30 -21.35 34.66 2.68
C ALA A 30 -22.22 35.93 2.75
N TRP A 31 -23.53 35.79 2.42
CA TRP A 31 -24.50 36.87 2.47
C TRP A 31 -25.53 36.59 3.57
N VAL A 32 -26.00 37.62 4.24
CA VAL A 32 -27.17 37.56 5.15
C VAL A 32 -28.43 37.57 4.28
N GLN A 33 -29.05 36.40 4.07
CA GLN A 33 -30.25 36.32 3.26
C GLN A 33 -31.16 35.19 3.76
N ASP A 34 -32.49 35.41 3.78
CA ASP A 34 -33.52 34.40 4.02
C ASP A 34 -33.64 33.52 2.76
N GLY A 35 -32.95 32.37 2.76
CA GLY A 35 -32.90 31.44 1.62
C GLY A 35 -31.51 31.26 1.03
N GLY A 36 -31.32 30.33 0.07
CA GLY A 36 -30.03 29.98 -0.52
C GLY A 36 -29.17 29.06 0.37
N MET A 37 -27.88 28.95 0.06
CA MET A 37 -26.94 28.02 0.76
C MET A 37 -26.72 28.38 2.24
N THR A 38 -27.00 29.60 2.67
CA THR A 38 -26.84 30.04 4.07
C THR A 38 -28.14 29.96 4.86
N GLY A 39 -29.30 29.85 4.21
CA GLY A 39 -30.62 29.79 4.85
C GLY A 39 -30.92 28.48 5.61
N ALA A 40 -30.15 27.44 5.39
CA ALA A 40 -30.26 26.14 6.08
C ALA A 40 -29.32 25.99 7.29
N LEU A 41 -28.56 27.04 7.64
CA LEU A 41 -27.59 26.97 8.75
C LEU A 41 -28.31 27.06 10.11
N SER A 42 -27.88 26.26 11.08
CA SER A 42 -28.32 26.35 12.46
C SER A 42 -27.95 27.72 13.07
N ASP A 43 -28.75 28.19 14.03
CA ASP A 43 -28.50 29.47 14.77
C ASP A 43 -27.08 29.55 15.37
N ALA A 44 -26.53 28.43 15.75
CA ALA A 44 -25.15 28.34 16.26
C ALA A 44 -24.11 28.59 15.17
N SER A 45 -24.32 28.06 13.96
CA SER A 45 -23.47 28.27 12.80
C SER A 45 -23.54 29.69 12.27
N ALA A 46 -24.73 30.28 12.27
CA ALA A 46 -24.94 31.68 11.89
C ALA A 46 -24.23 32.65 12.85
N ARG A 47 -24.27 32.40 14.17
CA ARG A 47 -23.55 33.20 15.19
C ARG A 47 -22.04 33.07 15.06
N ARG A 48 -21.50 31.87 14.77
CA ARG A 48 -20.08 31.66 14.53
C ARG A 48 -19.60 32.40 13.29
N MET A 49 -20.37 32.35 12.21
CA MET A 49 -20.04 33.03 10.97
C MET A 49 -20.04 34.56 11.14
N ALA A 50 -20.99 35.11 11.90
CA ALA A 50 -21.00 36.52 12.25
C ALA A 50 -19.82 36.99 13.12
N ALA A 51 -19.26 36.08 13.94
CA ALA A 51 -18.07 36.34 14.78
C ALA A 51 -16.75 36.05 14.07
N SER A 52 -16.75 35.62 12.82
CA SER A 52 -15.55 35.29 12.05
C SER A 52 -14.81 36.52 11.55
N ALA A 53 -13.58 36.33 11.03
CA ALA A 53 -12.78 37.38 10.39
C ALA A 53 -13.43 37.96 9.12
N ALA A 54 -14.32 37.20 8.50
CA ALA A 54 -15.07 37.57 7.30
C ALA A 54 -16.57 37.34 7.58
N PRO A 55 -17.25 38.24 8.32
CA PRO A 55 -18.66 38.12 8.61
C PRO A 55 -19.49 38.19 7.33
N PRO A 56 -20.71 37.60 7.32
CA PRO A 56 -21.58 37.66 6.17
C PRO A 56 -21.92 39.10 5.78
N LEU A 57 -21.98 39.34 4.48
CA LEU A 57 -22.33 40.63 3.89
C LEU A 57 -23.84 40.86 3.98
N THR A 58 -24.22 42.08 4.34
CA THR A 58 -25.60 42.52 4.11
C THR A 58 -25.85 42.76 2.62
N VAL A 59 -27.11 42.76 2.17
CA VAL A 59 -27.46 43.06 0.78
C VAL A 59 -26.90 44.41 0.35
N GLU A 60 -26.99 45.42 1.21
CA GLU A 60 -26.47 46.76 0.96
C GLU A 60 -24.94 46.78 0.79
N GLN A 61 -24.21 46.08 1.66
CA GLN A 61 -22.77 45.93 1.55
C GLN A 61 -22.35 45.16 0.27
N GLY A 62 -23.08 44.10 -0.07
CA GLY A 62 -22.82 43.34 -1.27
C GLY A 62 -23.02 44.17 -2.54
N LEU A 63 -24.09 44.95 -2.62
CA LEU A 63 -24.32 45.84 -3.75
C LEU A 63 -23.26 46.96 -3.87
N ALA A 64 -22.83 47.54 -2.74
CA ALA A 64 -21.75 48.53 -2.75
C ALA A 64 -20.42 47.94 -3.20
N LEU A 65 -20.11 46.69 -2.82
CA LEU A 65 -18.93 45.97 -3.31
C LEU A 65 -19.03 45.59 -4.81
N TRP A 66 -20.23 45.29 -5.28
CA TRP A 66 -20.50 45.08 -6.70
C TRP A 66 -20.19 46.35 -7.50
N ASP A 67 -20.72 47.49 -7.09
CA ASP A 67 -20.46 48.77 -7.76
C ASP A 67 -18.97 49.10 -7.78
N ALA A 68 -18.26 48.87 -6.66
CA ALA A 68 -16.83 49.08 -6.58
C ALA A 68 -16.04 48.11 -7.48
N ALA A 69 -16.49 46.86 -7.60
CA ALA A 69 -15.83 45.84 -8.42
C ALA A 69 -15.97 46.14 -9.93
N THR A 70 -17.12 46.70 -10.37
CA THR A 70 -17.36 47.01 -11.78
C THR A 70 -16.50 48.16 -12.34
N VAL A 71 -15.91 48.97 -11.48
CA VAL A 71 -14.99 50.05 -11.85
C VAL A 71 -13.51 49.70 -11.61
N SER A 72 -13.24 48.47 -11.17
CA SER A 72 -11.87 47.95 -10.95
C SER A 72 -11.30 47.40 -12.27
N ASP A 73 -10.01 47.55 -12.43
CA ASP A 73 -9.25 46.96 -13.56
C ASP A 73 -8.85 45.50 -13.30
N GLU A 74 -9.11 44.98 -12.08
CA GLU A 74 -8.77 43.60 -11.70
C GLU A 74 -9.84 42.62 -12.20
N PRO A 75 -9.48 41.60 -12.97
CA PRO A 75 -10.44 40.65 -13.56
C PRO A 75 -11.00 39.64 -12.59
N TYR A 76 -10.40 39.51 -11.39
CA TYR A 76 -10.81 38.58 -10.33
C TYR A 76 -10.75 39.27 -8.98
N LEU A 77 -11.85 39.30 -8.26
CA LEU A 77 -11.97 39.90 -6.94
C LEU A 77 -12.73 38.98 -5.96
N VAL A 78 -12.41 39.10 -4.68
CA VAL A 78 -13.03 38.35 -3.59
C VAL A 78 -13.75 39.32 -2.64
N PRO A 79 -15.02 39.67 -2.89
CA PRO A 79 -15.81 40.52 -2.01
C PRO A 79 -16.15 39.82 -0.70
N ILE A 80 -15.61 40.27 0.42
CA ILE A 80 -15.84 39.72 1.77
C ILE A 80 -16.16 40.85 2.76
N GLY A 81 -16.95 40.49 3.80
CA GLY A 81 -17.17 41.38 4.95
C GLY A 81 -15.88 41.52 5.77
N ALA A 82 -15.54 42.73 6.17
CA ALA A 82 -14.44 42.97 7.09
C ALA A 82 -15.00 43.37 8.48
N SER A 83 -14.58 42.65 9.53
CA SER A 83 -14.89 43.06 10.90
C SER A 83 -13.98 44.22 11.27
N GLY A 84 -14.60 45.39 11.55
CA GLY A 84 -13.86 46.59 11.99
C GLY A 84 -13.17 46.50 13.35
N ASN A 85 -13.31 45.37 14.06
CA ASN A 85 -12.71 45.15 15.38
C ASN A 85 -11.48 44.24 15.28
N THR A 86 -10.33 44.83 15.34
CA THR A 86 -8.96 44.27 15.14
C THR A 86 -8.46 43.33 16.26
N ARG A 87 -9.29 42.72 17.07
CA ARG A 87 -8.87 41.74 18.07
C ARG A 87 -9.59 40.42 17.84
N MET A 88 -8.93 39.53 17.11
CA MET A 88 -9.36 38.14 17.02
C MET A 88 -8.76 37.31 18.15
N PRO A 89 -9.56 36.55 18.90
CA PRO A 89 -9.05 35.45 19.72
C PRO A 89 -8.77 34.25 18.81
N GLY A 90 -7.51 33.97 18.52
CA GLY A 90 -7.14 32.80 17.71
C GLY A 90 -6.11 33.10 16.62
N GLU A 91 -5.65 32.05 15.94
CA GLU A 91 -4.68 32.12 14.86
C GLU A 91 -5.34 32.68 13.58
N VAL A 92 -4.78 33.75 13.03
CA VAL A 92 -5.29 34.37 11.80
C VAL A 92 -5.03 33.44 10.61
N PRO A 93 -6.05 33.06 9.83
CA PRO A 93 -5.86 32.23 8.66
C PRO A 93 -4.80 32.79 7.70
N PRO A 94 -3.97 31.96 7.06
CA PRO A 94 -2.86 32.42 6.21
C PRO A 94 -3.26 33.44 5.14
N LEU A 95 -4.44 33.29 4.54
CA LEU A 95 -5.02 34.20 3.53
C LEU A 95 -5.31 35.61 4.06
N LEU A 96 -5.60 35.76 5.34
CA LEU A 96 -5.98 37.03 5.96
C LEU A 96 -4.83 37.70 6.73
N ARG A 97 -3.65 37.08 6.79
CA ARG A 97 -2.50 37.59 7.57
C ARG A 97 -2.02 38.97 7.13
N ASN A 98 -2.18 39.31 5.86
CA ASN A 98 -1.78 40.61 5.31
C ASN A 98 -2.88 41.70 5.48
N LEU A 99 -4.10 41.30 5.79
CA LEU A 99 -5.25 42.19 5.94
C LEU A 99 -5.52 42.55 7.41
N VAL A 100 -4.99 41.77 8.37
CA VAL A 100 -5.16 41.98 9.81
C VAL A 100 -3.81 42.35 10.42
N ARG A 101 -3.69 43.52 11.00
CA ARG A 101 -2.48 43.94 11.77
C ARG A 101 -2.39 43.10 13.04
N GLY A 102 -1.68 41.96 12.97
CA GLY A 102 -1.43 41.08 14.10
C GLY A 102 -0.32 41.61 14.99
N THR A 103 -0.54 41.70 16.29
CA THR A 103 0.50 41.88 17.31
C THR A 103 1.40 40.64 17.36
N ARG A 104 2.71 40.82 17.20
CA ARG A 104 3.75 39.79 17.36
C ARG A 104 3.62 39.09 18.72
N ARG A 105 3.08 37.89 18.77
CA ARG A 105 3.25 36.95 19.88
C ARG A 105 3.08 35.51 19.40
N ALA A 106 4.06 34.97 18.67
CA ALA A 106 4.07 33.62 18.19
C ALA A 106 5.39 32.89 18.52
N ALA A 107 5.76 32.90 19.79
CA ALA A 107 6.88 32.07 20.27
C ALA A 107 6.65 31.52 21.70
N ALA A 108 5.44 31.65 22.27
CA ALA A 108 5.16 31.25 23.65
C ALA A 108 4.14 30.11 23.80
N THR A 109 3.52 29.62 22.71
CA THR A 109 2.42 28.63 22.79
C THR A 109 2.90 27.19 22.91
N ALA A 110 4.07 26.83 22.39
CA ALA A 110 4.61 25.48 22.53
C ALA A 110 5.14 25.17 23.96
N VAL A 111 5.56 26.17 24.70
CA VAL A 111 6.04 26.03 26.10
C VAL A 111 4.88 26.14 27.11
N GLY A 112 3.78 26.80 26.73
CA GLY A 112 2.59 26.97 27.57
C GLY A 112 1.74 25.69 27.68
N GLY A 113 1.54 24.95 26.58
CA GLY A 113 0.72 23.73 26.54
C GLY A 113 1.32 22.61 27.40
N ALA A 114 2.61 22.35 27.28
CA ALA A 114 3.29 21.34 28.10
C ALA A 114 3.25 21.64 29.61
N ARG A 115 3.24 22.89 30.01
CA ARG A 115 3.08 23.30 31.40
C ARG A 115 1.67 23.10 31.93
N VAL A 116 0.65 23.42 31.13
CA VAL A 116 -0.77 23.22 31.49
C VAL A 116 -1.11 21.74 31.62
N ALA A 117 -0.62 20.92 30.72
CA ALA A 117 -0.78 19.47 30.78
C ALA A 117 -0.13 18.87 32.02
N ALA A 118 1.12 19.23 32.32
CA ALA A 118 1.82 18.77 33.52
C ALA A 118 1.16 19.24 34.84
N ASP A 119 0.56 20.42 34.86
CA ASP A 119 -0.17 20.93 36.02
C ASP A 119 -1.51 20.21 36.19
N LEU A 120 -2.19 19.88 35.10
CA LEU A 120 -3.43 19.07 35.13
C LEU A 120 -3.16 17.65 35.67
N THR A 121 -2.14 16.97 35.16
CA THR A 121 -1.76 15.62 35.62
C THR A 121 -1.37 15.63 37.09
N ARG A 122 -0.59 16.63 37.53
CA ARG A 122 -0.24 16.81 38.96
C ARG A 122 -1.48 17.04 39.80
N GLN A 123 -2.44 17.82 39.36
CA GLN A 123 -3.70 18.06 40.05
C GLN A 123 -4.49 16.76 40.20
N LEU A 124 -4.58 15.92 39.13
CA LEU A 124 -5.27 14.63 39.17
C LEU A 124 -4.63 13.65 40.14
N LEU A 125 -3.31 13.62 40.23
CA LEU A 125 -2.59 12.76 41.18
C LEU A 125 -2.84 13.15 42.65
N GLN A 126 -3.04 14.45 42.91
CA GLN A 126 -3.35 15.00 44.25
C GLN A 126 -4.85 14.89 44.61
N THR A 127 -5.71 14.57 43.60
CA THR A 127 -7.15 14.45 43.76
C THR A 127 -7.52 13.01 44.12
N ARG A 128 -8.51 12.81 45.02
CA ARG A 128 -9.02 11.47 45.37
C ARG A 128 -9.58 10.81 44.10
N GLU A 129 -9.39 9.52 44.01
CA GLU A 129 -9.76 8.70 42.83
C GLU A 129 -11.21 8.93 42.38
N GLU A 130 -12.14 8.96 43.34
CA GLU A 130 -13.57 9.22 43.13
C GLU A 130 -13.90 10.62 42.56
N GLU A 131 -12.98 11.57 42.68
CA GLU A 131 -13.18 12.95 42.22
C GLU A 131 -12.48 13.27 40.90
N ARG A 132 -11.58 12.42 40.42
CA ARG A 132 -10.77 12.63 39.20
C ARG A 132 -11.64 12.75 37.96
N VAL A 133 -12.61 11.83 37.81
CA VAL A 133 -13.56 11.84 36.69
C VAL A 133 -14.36 13.14 36.69
N ARG A 134 -14.78 13.64 37.84
CA ARG A 134 -15.54 14.88 37.95
C ARG A 134 -14.72 16.11 37.49
N VAL A 135 -13.41 16.12 37.75
CA VAL A 135 -12.50 17.20 37.28
C VAL A 135 -12.44 17.19 35.77
N LEU A 136 -12.20 16.04 35.14
CA LEU A 136 -12.13 15.91 33.67
C LEU A 136 -13.49 16.10 32.99
N LEU A 137 -14.57 15.65 33.62
CA LEU A 137 -15.93 15.87 33.13
C LEU A 137 -16.26 17.38 33.02
N ASN A 138 -15.87 18.16 34.05
CA ASN A 138 -16.06 19.62 33.99
C ASN A 138 -15.21 20.25 32.89
N LEU A 139 -13.99 19.76 32.65
CA LEU A 139 -13.12 20.20 31.57
C LEU A 139 -13.78 19.88 30.18
N VAL A 140 -14.17 18.63 29.97
CA VAL A 140 -14.83 18.19 28.72
C VAL A 140 -16.08 19.01 28.44
N ARG A 141 -16.95 19.19 29.45
CA ARG A 141 -18.17 20.00 29.32
C ARG A 141 -17.86 21.47 29.03
N GLY A 142 -16.79 22.01 29.58
CA GLY A 142 -16.33 23.39 29.32
C GLY A 142 -15.89 23.58 27.87
N GLU A 143 -15.06 22.67 27.36
CA GLU A 143 -14.60 22.71 25.99
C GLU A 143 -15.73 22.42 25.00
N ALA A 144 -16.60 21.45 25.30
CA ALA A 144 -17.77 21.14 24.48
C ALA A 144 -18.76 22.32 24.43
N ALA A 145 -19.02 23.00 25.55
CA ALA A 145 -19.85 24.20 25.60
C ALA A 145 -19.24 25.33 24.74
N SER A 146 -17.92 25.50 24.80
CA SER A 146 -17.20 26.49 23.99
C SER A 146 -17.34 26.19 22.49
N VAL A 147 -17.25 24.93 22.07
CA VAL A 147 -17.41 24.51 20.67
C VAL A 147 -18.82 24.73 20.19
N LEU A 148 -19.84 24.42 21.00
CA LEU A 148 -21.26 24.62 20.67
C LEU A 148 -21.74 26.06 20.82
N GLY A 149 -20.89 26.98 21.34
CA GLY A 149 -21.27 28.39 21.55
C GLY A 149 -22.17 28.61 22.76
N HIS A 150 -22.22 27.68 23.73
CA HIS A 150 -22.96 27.85 24.96
C HIS A 150 -22.21 28.72 25.96
N SER A 151 -22.92 29.53 26.72
CA SER A 151 -22.34 30.41 27.74
C SER A 151 -21.98 29.69 29.06
N SER A 152 -22.37 28.44 29.24
CA SER A 152 -22.16 27.66 30.47
C SER A 152 -21.89 26.19 30.19
N PRO A 153 -20.91 25.57 30.86
CA PRO A 153 -20.70 24.13 30.81
C PRO A 153 -21.92 23.31 31.24
N LYS A 154 -22.81 23.86 32.04
CA LYS A 154 -24.03 23.19 32.49
C LYS A 154 -25.05 22.92 31.37
N ALA A 155 -24.92 23.61 30.22
CA ALA A 155 -25.76 23.38 29.06
C ALA A 155 -25.43 22.06 28.33
N VAL A 156 -24.25 21.49 28.59
CA VAL A 156 -23.83 20.18 28.08
C VAL A 156 -24.16 19.13 29.12
N GLU A 157 -25.15 18.27 28.85
CA GLU A 157 -25.55 17.19 29.75
C GLU A 157 -24.44 16.11 29.78
N ALA A 158 -24.15 15.57 30.97
CA ALA A 158 -22.99 14.68 31.18
C ALA A 158 -23.12 13.33 30.45
N ASP A 159 -24.31 12.78 30.43
CA ASP A 159 -24.60 11.41 29.95
C ASP A 159 -25.37 11.38 28.62
N ARG A 160 -25.49 12.54 27.96
CA ARG A 160 -26.11 12.66 26.65
C ARG A 160 -25.08 12.54 25.55
N ASP A 161 -25.46 11.82 24.47
CA ASP A 161 -24.59 11.60 23.32
C ASP A 161 -24.17 12.92 22.65
N PHE A 162 -22.91 13.04 22.23
CA PHE A 162 -22.39 14.23 21.55
C PHE A 162 -23.16 14.55 20.27
N HIS A 163 -23.63 13.54 19.53
CA HIS A 163 -24.45 13.73 18.35
C HIS A 163 -25.79 14.41 18.71
N ASP A 164 -26.44 13.96 19.81
CA ASP A 164 -27.70 14.54 20.30
C ASP A 164 -27.49 15.92 20.92
N LEU A 165 -26.28 16.24 21.36
CA LEU A 165 -25.90 17.58 21.82
C LEU A 165 -25.62 18.54 20.65
N GLY A 166 -25.62 18.06 19.38
CA GLY A 166 -25.46 18.86 18.19
C GLY A 166 -24.04 18.88 17.63
N PHE A 167 -23.19 17.89 17.97
CA PHE A 167 -21.87 17.73 17.35
C PHE A 167 -22.01 17.09 15.97
N ASP A 168 -21.39 17.70 14.99
CA ASP A 168 -21.09 17.15 13.66
C ASP A 168 -19.61 16.81 13.53
N SER A 169 -19.20 16.25 12.38
CA SER A 169 -17.82 15.85 12.15
C SER A 169 -16.79 17.00 12.30
N LEU A 170 -17.19 18.24 12.02
CA LEU A 170 -16.31 19.41 12.13
C LEU A 170 -16.15 19.85 13.58
N THR A 171 -17.25 19.93 14.32
CA THR A 171 -17.26 20.29 15.74
C THR A 171 -16.62 19.20 16.61
N ALA A 172 -16.72 17.93 16.21
CA ALA A 172 -16.01 16.82 16.82
C ALA A 172 -14.48 16.98 16.73
N VAL A 173 -13.97 17.35 15.56
CA VAL A 173 -12.54 17.63 15.35
C VAL A 173 -12.09 18.87 16.13
N GLU A 174 -12.93 19.90 16.23
CA GLU A 174 -12.63 21.10 17.04
C GLU A 174 -12.53 20.76 18.52
N LEU A 175 -13.46 19.97 19.07
CA LEU A 175 -13.43 19.50 20.44
C LEU A 175 -12.16 18.70 20.73
N ARG A 176 -11.81 17.77 19.86
CA ARG A 176 -10.58 16.96 19.94
C ARG A 176 -9.33 17.86 19.99
N ASN A 177 -9.23 18.85 19.10
CA ASN A 177 -8.07 19.75 19.03
C ASN A 177 -7.94 20.57 20.32
N ARG A 178 -9.03 21.04 20.90
CA ARG A 178 -9.05 21.77 22.16
C ARG A 178 -8.64 20.89 23.34
N LEU A 179 -9.19 19.69 23.43
CA LEU A 179 -8.83 18.71 24.45
C LEU A 179 -7.35 18.30 24.34
N THR A 180 -6.83 18.07 23.13
CA THR A 180 -5.39 17.87 22.89
C THR A 180 -4.55 19.02 23.42
N GLY A 181 -4.97 20.26 23.20
CA GLY A 181 -4.25 21.46 23.66
C GLY A 181 -4.21 21.61 25.18
N VAL A 182 -5.22 21.16 25.91
CA VAL A 182 -5.32 21.27 27.36
C VAL A 182 -4.75 20.06 28.09
N THR A 183 -4.92 18.85 27.53
CA THR A 183 -4.45 17.61 28.16
C THR A 183 -3.03 17.23 27.75
N GLY A 184 -2.56 17.69 26.61
CA GLY A 184 -1.29 17.26 26.00
C GLY A 184 -1.34 15.91 25.32
N LEU A 185 -2.44 15.15 25.47
CA LEU A 185 -2.63 13.83 24.90
C LEU A 185 -2.79 13.89 23.37
N ARG A 186 -2.28 12.90 22.66
CA ARG A 186 -2.59 12.69 21.24
C ARG A 186 -3.94 11.98 21.10
N LEU A 187 -4.99 12.73 20.87
CA LEU A 187 -6.34 12.21 20.78
C LEU A 187 -6.74 11.90 19.31
N PRO A 188 -7.40 10.76 19.03
CA PRO A 188 -7.79 10.36 17.68
C PRO A 188 -8.89 11.28 17.10
N ALA A 189 -9.02 11.33 15.79
CA ALA A 189 -10.06 12.11 15.12
C ALA A 189 -11.47 11.57 15.40
N THR A 190 -11.58 10.30 15.76
CA THR A 190 -12.82 9.58 16.09
C THR A 190 -13.26 9.73 17.55
N LEU A 191 -12.54 10.51 18.36
CA LEU A 191 -12.70 10.61 19.82
C LEU A 191 -14.14 10.66 20.32
N VAL A 192 -15.01 11.49 19.72
CA VAL A 192 -16.39 11.65 20.16
C VAL A 192 -17.31 10.53 19.67
N PHE A 193 -16.86 9.74 18.70
CA PHE A 193 -17.56 8.53 18.24
C PHE A 193 -17.17 7.32 19.08
N ASP A 194 -15.91 7.23 19.51
CA ASP A 194 -15.39 6.15 20.36
C ASP A 194 -15.85 6.33 21.81
N TYR A 195 -16.01 7.55 22.29
CA TYR A 195 -16.46 7.92 23.63
C TYR A 195 -17.68 8.86 23.53
N PRO A 196 -18.87 8.30 23.29
CA PRO A 196 -20.02 9.06 22.79
C PRO A 196 -20.63 10.06 23.78
N THR A 197 -20.34 9.97 25.08
CA THR A 197 -20.85 10.92 26.07
C THR A 197 -19.72 11.66 26.79
N PRO A 198 -19.96 12.88 27.32
CA PRO A 198 -18.97 13.60 28.11
C PRO A 198 -18.42 12.83 29.31
N THR A 199 -19.23 11.98 29.96
CA THR A 199 -18.81 11.16 31.09
C THR A 199 -17.81 10.08 30.64
N VAL A 200 -18.15 9.29 29.63
CA VAL A 200 -17.29 8.21 29.09
C VAL A 200 -15.98 8.78 28.55
N LEU A 201 -16.05 9.95 27.89
CA LEU A 201 -14.85 10.66 27.44
C LEU A 201 -13.97 11.14 28.60
N ALA A 202 -14.57 11.64 29.68
CA ALA A 202 -13.80 12.05 30.87
C ALA A 202 -13.11 10.88 31.57
N GLU A 203 -13.77 9.73 31.68
CA GLU A 203 -13.19 8.49 32.21
C GLU A 203 -11.97 8.02 31.38
N HIS A 204 -12.10 8.03 30.06
CA HIS A 204 -11.00 7.73 29.15
C HIS A 204 -9.81 8.68 29.33
N LEU A 205 -10.06 9.98 29.42
CA LEU A 205 -8.99 10.98 29.60
C LEU A 205 -8.29 10.84 30.96
N VAL A 206 -9.00 10.47 32.03
CA VAL A 206 -8.38 10.15 33.34
C VAL A 206 -7.44 8.97 33.21
N ALA A 207 -7.92 7.89 32.57
CA ALA A 207 -7.10 6.68 32.37
C ALA A 207 -5.84 7.00 31.55
N ALA A 208 -5.98 7.69 30.41
CA ALA A 208 -4.89 8.04 29.52
C ALA A 208 -3.84 8.94 30.20
N LEU A 209 -4.25 9.98 30.97
CA LEU A 209 -3.33 10.89 31.66
C LEU A 209 -2.56 10.21 32.80
N LEU A 210 -3.18 9.23 33.47
CA LEU A 210 -2.53 8.50 34.56
C LEU A 210 -1.66 7.34 34.05
N GLU A 211 -1.96 6.80 32.86
CA GLU A 211 -1.14 5.78 32.19
C GLU A 211 0.17 6.35 31.63
N GLU A 212 0.17 7.55 31.05
CA GLU A 212 1.40 8.23 30.59
C GLU A 212 2.41 8.43 31.72
N GLU A 213 1.98 8.67 32.95
CA GLU A 213 2.90 8.84 34.09
C GLU A 213 3.34 7.50 34.72
N ARG A 214 2.54 6.44 34.61
CA ARG A 214 2.95 5.08 35.00
C ARG A 214 4.04 4.53 34.10
N VAL A 215 4.01 4.86 32.82
CA VAL A 215 5.02 4.46 31.81
C VAL A 215 6.34 5.19 32.01
N ALA A 216 6.35 6.40 32.60
CA ALA A 216 7.58 7.11 32.97
C ALA A 216 8.32 6.50 34.18
N GLY A 217 7.71 5.56 34.89
CA GLY A 217 8.19 5.07 36.19
C GLY A 217 8.48 3.56 36.35
N THR A 218 8.20 2.68 35.37
CA THR A 218 8.53 1.23 35.51
C THR A 218 8.54 0.53 34.14
N PRO A 219 9.56 -0.28 33.80
CA PRO A 219 9.55 -1.07 32.58
C PRO A 219 8.65 -2.29 32.79
N ALA A 220 7.40 -2.21 32.42
CA ALA A 220 6.51 -3.35 32.28
C ALA A 220 6.43 -3.76 30.82
N ALA A 221 6.72 -5.03 30.56
CA ALA A 221 6.68 -5.69 29.26
C ALA A 221 5.24 -5.74 28.71
N THR A 222 4.86 -4.73 28.00
CA THR A 222 3.86 -4.77 26.94
C THR A 222 4.60 -4.40 25.66
N GLY A 223 4.45 -5.19 24.59
CA GLY A 223 5.24 -5.06 23.38
C GLY A 223 5.16 -3.67 22.77
N THR A 224 5.99 -2.77 23.28
CA THR A 224 6.20 -1.45 22.72
C THR A 224 6.92 -1.66 21.40
N VAL A 225 6.24 -1.44 20.29
CA VAL A 225 6.88 -1.37 18.99
C VAL A 225 7.83 -0.18 19.03
N LEU A 226 9.12 -0.44 19.25
CA LEU A 226 10.16 0.57 19.20
C LEU A 226 10.30 1.04 17.75
N PRO A 227 10.39 2.35 17.47
CA PRO A 227 10.74 2.81 16.15
C PRO A 227 12.07 2.19 15.76
N ALA A 228 12.12 1.60 14.55
CA ALA A 228 13.33 0.98 14.04
C ALA A 228 14.46 2.01 14.05
N THR A 229 15.56 1.68 14.74
CA THR A 229 16.81 2.44 14.61
C THR A 229 17.33 2.28 13.17
N ALA A 230 18.17 3.17 12.70
CA ALA A 230 18.79 3.08 11.37
C ALA A 230 19.54 1.75 11.15
N ASP A 231 19.82 1.01 12.22
CA ASP A 231 20.55 -0.26 12.24
C ASP A 231 19.66 -1.53 12.21
N ASP A 232 18.31 -1.40 12.18
CA ASP A 232 17.38 -2.54 12.15
C ASP A 232 16.60 -2.56 10.82
N PRO A 233 17.16 -3.14 9.75
CA PRO A 233 16.54 -3.13 8.44
C PRO A 233 15.29 -4.02 8.38
N VAL A 234 14.38 -3.69 7.46
CA VAL A 234 13.24 -4.56 7.12
C VAL A 234 13.74 -5.72 6.26
N VAL A 235 13.24 -6.91 6.54
CA VAL A 235 13.60 -8.15 5.84
C VAL A 235 12.37 -8.85 5.28
N ILE A 236 12.57 -9.60 4.20
CA ILE A 236 11.58 -10.50 3.64
C ILE A 236 11.78 -11.86 4.28
N VAL A 237 10.74 -12.40 4.91
CA VAL A 237 10.80 -13.69 5.62
C VAL A 237 9.95 -14.77 4.96
N GLY A 238 8.99 -14.39 4.11
CA GLY A 238 8.17 -15.31 3.34
C GLY A 238 7.73 -14.70 2.04
N MET A 239 7.47 -15.53 1.03
CA MET A 239 6.94 -15.13 -0.28
C MET A 239 6.13 -16.26 -0.92
N ALA A 240 5.04 -15.87 -1.59
CA ALA A 240 4.23 -16.77 -2.42
C ALA A 240 3.75 -16.04 -3.67
N CYS A 241 3.49 -16.77 -4.73
CA CYS A 241 3.01 -16.17 -5.98
C CYS A 241 2.22 -17.17 -6.85
N ARG A 242 1.42 -16.60 -7.76
CA ARG A 242 0.88 -17.24 -8.96
C ARG A 242 1.25 -16.37 -10.14
N MET A 243 1.93 -16.93 -11.14
CA MET A 243 2.37 -16.21 -12.34
C MET A 243 2.05 -17.02 -13.59
N PRO A 244 1.98 -16.38 -14.78
CA PRO A 244 1.74 -17.10 -16.04
C PRO A 244 2.73 -18.23 -16.28
N GLY A 245 2.29 -19.23 -17.05
CA GLY A 245 3.09 -20.41 -17.35
C GLY A 245 2.91 -21.55 -16.34
N GLY A 246 1.82 -21.52 -15.57
CA GLY A 246 1.51 -22.52 -14.53
C GLY A 246 2.39 -22.40 -13.30
N VAL A 247 2.94 -21.22 -13.05
CA VAL A 247 3.79 -20.96 -11.89
C VAL A 247 2.95 -20.75 -10.63
N SER A 248 3.14 -21.62 -9.64
CA SER A 248 2.41 -21.62 -8.37
C SER A 248 3.32 -21.35 -7.14
N SER A 249 4.60 -21.12 -7.35
CA SER A 249 5.56 -20.85 -6.26
C SER A 249 6.75 -20.02 -6.72
N PRO A 250 7.50 -19.37 -5.79
CA PRO A 250 8.77 -18.70 -6.11
C PRO A 250 9.80 -19.62 -6.76
N GLU A 251 9.86 -20.89 -6.39
CA GLU A 251 10.78 -21.89 -6.95
C GLU A 251 10.42 -22.22 -8.40
N GLU A 252 9.14 -22.32 -8.71
CA GLU A 252 8.70 -22.53 -10.09
C GLU A 252 8.91 -21.29 -10.95
N LEU A 253 8.69 -20.09 -10.39
CA LEU A 253 9.07 -18.84 -11.06
C LEU A 253 10.56 -18.82 -11.37
N TRP A 254 11.39 -19.19 -10.40
CA TRP A 254 12.84 -19.29 -10.59
C TRP A 254 13.21 -20.27 -11.70
N ARG A 255 12.63 -21.46 -11.68
CA ARG A 255 12.83 -22.50 -12.72
C ARG A 255 12.45 -21.97 -14.11
N LEU A 256 11.30 -21.29 -14.22
CA LEU A 256 10.84 -20.70 -15.48
C LEU A 256 11.87 -19.71 -16.04
N VAL A 257 12.38 -18.79 -15.20
CA VAL A 257 13.31 -17.75 -15.68
C VAL A 257 14.71 -18.29 -15.98
N VAL A 258 15.24 -19.24 -15.17
CA VAL A 258 16.57 -19.83 -15.39
C VAL A 258 16.58 -20.71 -16.65
N GLU A 259 15.54 -21.49 -16.89
CA GLU A 259 15.39 -22.30 -18.08
C GLU A 259 15.09 -21.45 -19.35
N GLY A 260 14.86 -20.15 -19.20
CA GLY A 260 14.54 -19.26 -20.30
C GLY A 260 13.19 -19.57 -20.94
N ARG A 261 12.24 -20.08 -20.16
CA ARG A 261 10.85 -20.32 -20.62
C ARG A 261 10.02 -19.05 -20.52
N GLU A 262 8.94 -19.02 -21.28
CA GLU A 262 7.94 -17.96 -21.24
C GLU A 262 6.58 -18.48 -20.75
N GLY A 263 5.81 -17.61 -20.11
CA GLY A 263 4.44 -17.88 -19.65
C GLY A 263 3.37 -17.26 -20.56
N ILE A 264 3.76 -16.73 -21.73
CA ILE A 264 2.80 -16.15 -22.68
C ILE A 264 2.07 -17.25 -23.42
N SER A 265 0.76 -17.08 -23.55
CA SER A 265 -0.15 -18.10 -24.10
C SER A 265 -1.41 -17.46 -24.70
N ALA A 266 -2.26 -18.26 -25.35
CA ALA A 266 -3.49 -17.79 -25.97
C ALA A 266 -4.47 -17.18 -24.97
N PHE A 267 -5.40 -16.38 -25.43
CA PHE A 267 -6.49 -15.84 -24.60
C PHE A 267 -7.32 -16.94 -23.96
N PRO A 268 -7.79 -16.77 -22.71
CA PRO A 268 -8.66 -17.73 -22.03
C PRO A 268 -10.01 -17.84 -22.75
N THR A 269 -10.56 -19.06 -22.78
CA THR A 269 -11.83 -19.37 -23.46
C THR A 269 -13.01 -19.54 -22.50
N ASP A 270 -12.75 -19.51 -21.20
CA ASP A 270 -13.69 -19.75 -20.10
C ASP A 270 -14.25 -18.49 -19.44
N ARG A 271 -13.80 -17.28 -19.85
CA ARG A 271 -14.21 -16.00 -19.27
C ARG A 271 -15.33 -15.29 -20.03
N GLY A 272 -15.94 -15.94 -21.02
CA GLY A 272 -17.00 -15.36 -21.82
C GLY A 272 -16.56 -14.21 -22.74
N TRP A 273 -15.26 -14.11 -23.06
CA TRP A 273 -14.76 -13.11 -23.99
C TRP A 273 -15.20 -13.42 -25.42
N ASP A 274 -15.76 -12.44 -26.11
CA ASP A 274 -16.04 -12.55 -27.54
C ASP A 274 -14.72 -12.41 -28.34
N LEU A 275 -14.00 -13.54 -28.43
CA LEU A 275 -12.68 -13.57 -29.07
C LEU A 275 -12.77 -13.28 -30.58
N GLU A 276 -13.88 -13.61 -31.24
CA GLU A 276 -14.07 -13.33 -32.66
C GLU A 276 -14.15 -11.83 -32.91
N THR A 277 -15.01 -11.11 -32.16
CA THR A 277 -15.12 -9.66 -32.22
C THR A 277 -13.83 -8.98 -31.77
N LEU A 278 -13.17 -9.49 -30.72
CA LEU A 278 -11.92 -8.94 -30.20
C LEU A 278 -10.78 -9.00 -31.25
N MET A 279 -10.74 -10.03 -32.09
CA MET A 279 -9.70 -10.15 -33.12
C MET A 279 -10.05 -9.41 -34.41
N ARG A 280 -11.31 -9.36 -34.80
CA ARG A 280 -11.74 -8.70 -36.03
C ARG A 280 -12.05 -7.22 -35.85
N GLY A 281 -12.43 -6.80 -34.65
CA GLY A 281 -13.01 -5.48 -34.35
C GLY A 281 -14.50 -5.41 -34.73
N GLY A 282 -15.27 -4.67 -33.91
CA GLY A 282 -16.65 -4.33 -34.21
C GLY A 282 -16.78 -3.26 -35.29
N HIS A 283 -17.96 -2.63 -35.41
CA HIS A 283 -18.21 -1.55 -36.37
C HIS A 283 -17.16 -0.44 -36.25
N GLY A 284 -16.44 -0.15 -37.36
CA GLY A 284 -15.37 0.85 -37.38
C GLY A 284 -14.05 0.42 -36.72
N GLY A 285 -13.83 -0.87 -36.47
CA GLY A 285 -12.63 -1.40 -35.83
C GLY A 285 -12.58 -1.18 -34.33
N HIS A 286 -13.70 -0.79 -33.72
CA HIS A 286 -13.80 -0.63 -32.25
C HIS A 286 -13.72 -1.99 -31.53
N GLY A 287 -13.07 -2.00 -30.37
CA GLY A 287 -12.95 -3.20 -29.52
C GLY A 287 -11.93 -4.24 -30.01
N ARG A 288 -11.07 -3.92 -31.00
CA ARG A 288 -10.06 -4.84 -31.53
C ARG A 288 -8.83 -4.91 -30.61
N SER A 289 -8.30 -6.12 -30.42
CA SER A 289 -6.97 -6.36 -29.87
C SER A 289 -5.91 -6.52 -30.95
N ALA A 290 -4.70 -6.01 -30.70
CA ALA A 290 -3.53 -6.19 -31.57
C ALA A 290 -2.93 -7.61 -31.47
N THR A 291 -3.16 -8.30 -30.35
CA THR A 291 -2.63 -9.63 -30.05
C THR A 291 -3.74 -10.57 -29.64
N SER A 292 -3.52 -11.88 -29.78
CA SER A 292 -4.34 -12.97 -29.27
C SER A 292 -3.67 -13.70 -28.11
N GLU A 293 -2.53 -13.20 -27.64
CA GLU A 293 -1.70 -13.83 -26.62
C GLU A 293 -1.44 -12.86 -25.46
N GLY A 294 -1.14 -13.41 -24.29
CA GLY A 294 -0.78 -12.71 -23.06
C GLY A 294 -0.39 -13.69 -21.96
N GLY A 295 -0.09 -13.19 -20.79
CA GLY A 295 0.19 -14.02 -19.62
C GLY A 295 -1.08 -14.23 -18.79
N PHE A 296 -1.58 -15.45 -18.68
CA PHE A 296 -2.83 -15.73 -17.98
C PHE A 296 -2.68 -16.76 -16.86
N LEU A 297 -3.52 -16.62 -15.83
CA LEU A 297 -3.78 -17.63 -14.80
C LEU A 297 -5.04 -18.38 -15.21
N TYR A 298 -4.90 -19.57 -15.79
CA TYR A 298 -6.05 -20.33 -16.32
C TYR A 298 -6.89 -20.98 -15.23
N ASP A 299 -6.34 -21.13 -14.04
CA ASP A 299 -6.96 -21.65 -12.82
C ASP A 299 -7.54 -20.54 -11.91
N VAL A 300 -7.64 -19.32 -12.40
CA VAL A 300 -8.09 -18.15 -11.63
C VAL A 300 -9.51 -18.27 -11.07
N ALA A 301 -10.33 -19.14 -11.67
CA ALA A 301 -11.68 -19.44 -11.19
C ALA A 301 -11.69 -20.40 -10.00
N ASP A 302 -10.64 -21.20 -9.85
CA ASP A 302 -10.53 -22.18 -8.77
C ASP A 302 -10.26 -21.45 -7.44
N PHE A 303 -11.03 -21.80 -6.41
CA PHE A 303 -10.90 -21.20 -5.09
C PHE A 303 -11.53 -22.12 -4.03
N ASP A 304 -10.77 -22.47 -3.03
CA ASP A 304 -11.30 -23.23 -1.88
C ASP A 304 -12.03 -22.30 -0.90
N ALA A 305 -13.26 -21.93 -1.24
CA ALA A 305 -14.10 -21.10 -0.40
C ALA A 305 -14.38 -21.73 0.98
N GLY A 306 -14.53 -23.07 1.02
CA GLY A 306 -14.77 -23.84 2.26
C GLY A 306 -13.59 -23.72 3.23
N PHE A 307 -12.37 -23.72 2.72
CA PHE A 307 -11.17 -23.53 3.51
C PHE A 307 -11.19 -22.22 4.31
N PHE A 308 -11.67 -21.13 3.69
CA PHE A 308 -11.77 -19.81 4.32
C PHE A 308 -13.11 -19.55 5.02
N GLY A 309 -14.01 -20.53 5.06
CA GLY A 309 -15.35 -20.38 5.65
C GLY A 309 -16.27 -19.44 4.87
N ILE A 310 -16.01 -19.27 3.59
CA ILE A 310 -16.76 -18.39 2.67
C ILE A 310 -17.86 -19.20 1.99
N SER A 311 -19.09 -18.66 1.98
CA SER A 311 -20.20 -19.35 1.31
C SER A 311 -20.02 -19.36 -0.22
N PRO A 312 -20.57 -20.35 -0.94
CA PRO A 312 -20.49 -20.39 -2.41
C PRO A 312 -21.05 -19.13 -3.09
N ARG A 313 -22.13 -18.55 -2.56
CA ARG A 313 -22.72 -17.30 -3.10
C ARG A 313 -21.81 -16.10 -2.89
N GLU A 314 -21.19 -15.99 -1.73
CA GLU A 314 -20.19 -14.95 -1.48
C GLU A 314 -18.98 -15.12 -2.38
N ALA A 315 -18.47 -16.35 -2.53
CA ALA A 315 -17.34 -16.67 -3.39
C ALA A 315 -17.59 -16.27 -4.86
N LEU A 316 -18.81 -16.48 -5.38
CA LEU A 316 -19.20 -16.04 -6.73
C LEU A 316 -19.18 -14.51 -6.88
N ALA A 317 -19.59 -13.77 -5.85
CA ALA A 317 -19.58 -12.31 -5.88
C ALA A 317 -18.19 -11.69 -5.68
N MET A 318 -17.24 -12.46 -5.12
CA MET A 318 -15.89 -11.98 -4.84
C MET A 318 -15.06 -11.85 -6.11
N ASP A 319 -14.43 -10.69 -6.28
CA ASP A 319 -13.39 -10.50 -7.31
C ASP A 319 -12.31 -11.60 -7.18
N PRO A 320 -11.92 -12.26 -8.27
CA PRO A 320 -10.84 -13.27 -8.24
C PRO A 320 -9.56 -12.78 -7.60
N GLN A 321 -9.27 -11.48 -7.65
CA GLN A 321 -8.12 -10.88 -6.98
C GLN A 321 -8.18 -11.07 -5.46
N GLN A 322 -9.36 -10.96 -4.83
CA GLN A 322 -9.52 -11.22 -3.39
C GLN A 322 -9.30 -12.70 -3.05
N ARG A 323 -9.74 -13.62 -3.94
CA ARG A 323 -9.58 -15.08 -3.76
C ARG A 323 -8.11 -15.47 -3.81
N LEU A 324 -7.40 -15.06 -4.85
CA LEU A 324 -5.96 -15.33 -5.01
C LEU A 324 -5.12 -14.75 -3.85
N LEU A 325 -5.47 -13.55 -3.38
CA LEU A 325 -4.77 -12.93 -2.25
C LEU A 325 -4.94 -13.71 -0.95
N LEU A 326 -6.12 -14.31 -0.69
CA LEU A 326 -6.33 -15.16 0.48
C LEU A 326 -5.41 -16.37 0.45
N GLU A 327 -5.38 -17.09 -0.67
CA GLU A 327 -4.55 -18.30 -0.82
C GLU A 327 -3.06 -17.96 -0.77
N THR A 328 -2.62 -16.97 -1.55
CA THR A 328 -1.19 -16.59 -1.56
C THR A 328 -0.72 -15.98 -0.25
N SER A 329 -1.58 -15.29 0.50
CA SER A 329 -1.22 -14.78 1.83
C SER A 329 -1.08 -15.91 2.85
N TRP A 330 -1.98 -16.90 2.81
CA TRP A 330 -1.86 -18.11 3.63
C TRP A 330 -0.53 -18.81 3.38
N GLU A 331 -0.24 -19.10 2.12
CA GLU A 331 1.01 -19.74 1.71
C GLU A 331 2.26 -18.92 2.10
N ALA A 332 2.20 -17.60 1.97
CA ALA A 332 3.31 -16.73 2.33
C ALA A 332 3.66 -16.81 3.83
N PHE A 333 2.64 -16.89 4.71
CA PHE A 333 2.85 -17.15 6.14
C PHE A 333 3.47 -18.53 6.38
N GLU A 334 2.90 -19.60 5.81
CA GLU A 334 3.45 -20.94 5.95
C GLU A 334 4.89 -21.05 5.47
N ARG A 335 5.22 -20.36 4.36
CA ARG A 335 6.60 -20.30 3.82
C ARG A 335 7.56 -19.47 4.68
N ALA A 336 7.03 -18.58 5.52
CA ALA A 336 7.78 -17.89 6.57
C ALA A 336 7.97 -18.75 7.84
N GLY A 337 7.41 -19.95 7.89
CA GLY A 337 7.37 -20.79 9.08
C GLY A 337 6.38 -20.27 10.16
N ILE A 338 5.43 -19.44 9.75
CA ILE A 338 4.42 -18.84 10.62
C ILE A 338 3.10 -19.59 10.43
N ASP A 339 2.58 -20.19 11.51
CA ASP A 339 1.21 -20.70 11.51
C ASP A 339 0.22 -19.53 11.41
N PRO A 340 -0.60 -19.44 10.32
CA PRO A 340 -1.56 -18.36 10.14
C PRO A 340 -2.57 -18.19 11.29
N ALA A 341 -2.81 -19.23 12.09
CA ALA A 341 -3.68 -19.12 13.27
C ALA A 341 -3.05 -18.28 14.40
N THR A 342 -1.72 -18.20 14.46
CA THR A 342 -1.00 -17.49 15.52
C THR A 342 -0.94 -15.97 15.33
N VAL A 343 -1.19 -15.48 14.11
CA VAL A 343 -1.19 -14.02 13.83
C VAL A 343 -2.52 -13.34 14.16
N ARG A 344 -3.52 -14.08 14.58
CA ARG A 344 -4.82 -13.53 14.99
C ARG A 344 -4.67 -12.59 16.21
N GLY A 345 -5.28 -11.39 16.13
CA GLY A 345 -5.17 -10.33 17.15
C GLY A 345 -3.81 -9.62 17.15
N SER A 346 -2.94 -9.91 16.18
CA SER A 346 -1.62 -9.26 16.10
C SER A 346 -1.69 -7.92 15.36
N GLN A 347 -0.71 -7.04 15.64
CA GLN A 347 -0.50 -5.79 14.91
C GLN A 347 0.21 -6.07 13.56
N THR A 348 -0.34 -7.00 12.78
CA THR A 348 0.14 -7.29 11.42
C THR A 348 -0.53 -6.39 10.41
N GLY A 349 0.27 -5.64 9.64
CA GLY A 349 -0.22 -4.76 8.57
C GLY A 349 -0.50 -5.50 7.26
N VAL A 350 -1.39 -4.95 6.44
CA VAL A 350 -1.74 -5.48 5.11
C VAL A 350 -1.67 -4.36 4.07
N PHE A 351 -0.75 -4.46 3.11
CA PHE A 351 -0.52 -3.47 2.07
C PHE A 351 -0.59 -4.15 0.70
N VAL A 352 -1.65 -3.92 -0.05
CA VAL A 352 -1.92 -4.63 -1.32
C VAL A 352 -2.05 -3.66 -2.47
N GLY A 353 -1.23 -3.86 -3.49
CA GLY A 353 -1.34 -3.21 -4.79
C GLY A 353 -2.38 -3.90 -5.67
N THR A 354 -3.26 -3.14 -6.30
CA THR A 354 -4.25 -3.64 -7.27
C THR A 354 -4.39 -2.64 -8.42
N SER A 355 -4.97 -3.09 -9.52
CA SER A 355 -5.32 -2.24 -10.66
C SER A 355 -6.44 -2.91 -11.43
N GLY A 356 -7.46 -2.14 -11.77
CA GLY A 356 -8.63 -2.64 -12.48
C GLY A 356 -9.62 -3.38 -11.55
N GLN A 357 -10.91 -3.15 -11.79
CA GLN A 357 -12.03 -3.75 -11.06
C GLN A 357 -13.08 -4.20 -12.08
N ASP A 358 -12.62 -4.88 -13.14
CA ASP A 358 -13.46 -5.22 -14.29
C ASP A 358 -14.36 -6.43 -14.03
N TYR A 359 -14.10 -7.21 -12.97
CA TYR A 359 -15.01 -8.28 -12.51
C TYR A 359 -16.41 -7.76 -12.18
N THR A 360 -16.54 -6.50 -11.78
CA THR A 360 -17.83 -5.83 -11.62
C THR A 360 -18.73 -5.99 -12.84
N THR A 361 -18.18 -5.93 -14.05
CA THR A 361 -18.94 -6.09 -15.29
C THR A 361 -19.54 -7.49 -15.40
N LEU A 362 -18.82 -8.52 -14.98
CA LEU A 362 -19.31 -9.91 -15.00
C LEU A 362 -20.43 -10.11 -13.99
N VAL A 363 -20.22 -9.66 -12.74
CA VAL A 363 -21.22 -9.78 -11.66
C VAL A 363 -22.52 -9.04 -11.99
N MET A 364 -22.42 -7.82 -12.50
CA MET A 364 -23.60 -7.00 -12.84
C MET A 364 -24.39 -7.54 -14.05
N ASN A 365 -23.75 -8.33 -14.92
CA ASN A 365 -24.41 -8.98 -16.06
C ASN A 365 -24.74 -10.46 -15.81
N SER A 366 -24.44 -10.97 -14.62
CA SER A 366 -24.76 -12.35 -14.25
C SER A 366 -26.25 -12.52 -13.95
N SER A 367 -26.78 -13.70 -14.23
CA SER A 367 -28.12 -14.14 -13.80
C SER A 367 -28.14 -14.69 -12.37
N GLU A 368 -26.99 -14.86 -11.75
CA GLU A 368 -26.84 -15.38 -10.39
C GLU A 368 -27.18 -14.31 -9.35
N ASP A 369 -27.79 -14.74 -8.24
CA ASP A 369 -28.15 -13.86 -7.11
C ASP A 369 -26.88 -13.52 -6.29
N ALA A 370 -26.12 -12.54 -6.78
CA ALA A 370 -24.91 -12.05 -6.14
C ALA A 370 -25.14 -10.68 -5.43
N GLU A 371 -26.34 -10.07 -5.56
CA GLU A 371 -26.58 -8.68 -5.13
C GLU A 371 -26.27 -8.44 -3.66
N GLY A 372 -26.55 -9.38 -2.77
CA GLY A 372 -26.29 -9.27 -1.32
C GLY A 372 -24.80 -9.22 -0.96
N HIS A 373 -23.92 -9.84 -1.77
CA HIS A 373 -22.48 -9.93 -1.53
C HIS A 373 -21.65 -9.01 -2.44
N ALA A 374 -22.24 -8.46 -3.50
CA ALA A 374 -21.54 -7.61 -4.47
C ALA A 374 -20.85 -6.39 -3.81
N PRO A 375 -21.45 -5.68 -2.82
CA PRO A 375 -20.77 -4.54 -2.19
C PRO A 375 -19.43 -4.90 -1.53
N THR A 376 -19.31 -6.07 -0.93
CA THR A 376 -18.06 -6.55 -0.29
C THR A 376 -17.18 -7.32 -1.26
N GLY A 377 -17.77 -8.02 -2.22
CA GLY A 377 -17.03 -8.77 -3.24
C GLY A 377 -16.29 -7.88 -4.24
N LEU A 378 -16.80 -6.69 -4.51
CA LEU A 378 -16.30 -5.81 -5.57
C LEU A 378 -15.59 -4.54 -5.07
N ALA A 379 -15.72 -4.20 -3.77
CA ALA A 379 -15.12 -2.97 -3.26
C ALA A 379 -13.60 -3.07 -3.14
N THR A 380 -12.88 -2.12 -3.73
CA THR A 380 -11.42 -2.03 -3.67
C THR A 380 -10.89 -1.98 -2.23
N SER A 381 -11.58 -1.29 -1.33
CA SER A 381 -11.20 -1.22 0.09
C SER A 381 -11.25 -2.59 0.80
N VAL A 382 -12.07 -3.52 0.32
CA VAL A 382 -12.22 -4.86 0.90
C VAL A 382 -11.05 -5.79 0.50
N ILE A 383 -10.30 -5.48 -0.52
CA ILE A 383 -9.15 -6.29 -0.96
C ILE A 383 -8.15 -6.50 0.20
N SER A 384 -7.67 -5.44 0.84
CA SER A 384 -6.81 -5.55 2.04
C SER A 384 -7.59 -5.87 3.30
N GLY A 385 -8.80 -5.30 3.46
CA GLY A 385 -9.64 -5.51 4.63
C GLY A 385 -10.10 -6.97 4.81
N ARG A 386 -10.35 -7.72 3.71
CA ARG A 386 -10.70 -9.13 3.75
C ARG A 386 -9.57 -10.00 4.29
N LEU A 387 -8.32 -9.71 3.92
CA LEU A 387 -7.16 -10.39 4.49
C LEU A 387 -7.11 -10.17 6.00
N SER A 388 -7.22 -8.91 6.44
CA SER A 388 -7.24 -8.60 7.87
C SER A 388 -8.40 -9.30 8.59
N TYR A 389 -9.60 -9.29 8.02
CA TYR A 389 -10.77 -9.95 8.60
C TYR A 389 -10.58 -11.47 8.72
N THR A 390 -10.12 -12.11 7.63
CA THR A 390 -9.98 -13.57 7.58
C THR A 390 -8.91 -14.09 8.54
N PHE A 391 -7.75 -13.44 8.55
CA PHE A 391 -6.64 -13.81 9.43
C PHE A 391 -6.73 -13.20 10.83
N GLY A 392 -7.67 -12.26 11.07
CA GLY A 392 -7.84 -11.56 12.33
C GLY A 392 -6.71 -10.59 12.65
N LEU A 393 -6.18 -9.89 11.63
CA LEU A 393 -5.07 -8.94 11.76
C LEU A 393 -5.59 -7.55 12.17
N GLU A 394 -4.89 -6.87 13.09
CA GLU A 394 -5.32 -5.59 13.66
C GLU A 394 -4.40 -4.42 13.28
N GLY A 395 -3.36 -4.66 12.50
CA GLY A 395 -2.51 -3.61 11.96
C GLY A 395 -3.17 -2.83 10.80
N PRO A 396 -2.48 -1.81 10.24
CA PRO A 396 -2.99 -1.03 9.11
C PRO A 396 -3.35 -1.89 7.91
N ALA A 397 -4.52 -1.69 7.29
CA ALA A 397 -4.95 -2.38 6.08
C ALA A 397 -5.18 -1.36 4.96
N VAL A 398 -4.37 -1.41 3.91
CA VAL A 398 -4.37 -0.42 2.82
C VAL A 398 -4.35 -1.09 1.47
N THR A 399 -5.32 -0.73 0.62
CA THR A 399 -5.32 -1.07 -0.81
C THR A 399 -4.81 0.12 -1.61
N ILE A 400 -3.87 -0.12 -2.53
CA ILE A 400 -3.13 0.90 -3.26
C ILE A 400 -3.31 0.68 -4.77
N ASP A 401 -3.72 1.71 -5.49
CA ASP A 401 -3.68 1.74 -6.94
C ASP A 401 -2.81 2.91 -7.41
N THR A 402 -1.62 2.59 -7.87
CA THR A 402 -0.71 3.47 -8.59
C THR A 402 -0.33 2.85 -9.95
N ALA A 403 -1.25 2.06 -10.51
CA ALA A 403 -1.06 1.27 -11.72
C ALA A 403 0.14 0.30 -11.59
N CYS A 404 1.07 0.30 -12.55
CA CYS A 404 2.16 -0.67 -12.59
C CYS A 404 3.10 -0.64 -11.37
N SER A 405 3.18 0.47 -10.64
CA SER A 405 4.02 0.61 -9.44
C SER A 405 3.36 0.15 -8.14
N SER A 406 2.08 -0.23 -8.16
CA SER A 406 1.25 -0.47 -6.96
C SER A 406 1.89 -1.40 -5.93
N SER A 407 2.44 -2.56 -6.34
CA SER A 407 3.05 -3.51 -5.40
C SER A 407 4.38 -3.04 -4.80
N LEU A 408 5.19 -2.27 -5.52
CA LEU A 408 6.39 -1.66 -4.92
C LEU A 408 6.03 -0.50 -3.99
N VAL A 409 4.99 0.27 -4.30
CA VAL A 409 4.44 1.29 -3.40
C VAL A 409 3.87 0.63 -2.15
N ALA A 410 3.17 -0.50 -2.27
CA ALA A 410 2.69 -1.29 -1.14
C ALA A 410 3.85 -1.77 -0.25
N LEU A 411 4.93 -2.29 -0.84
CA LEU A 411 6.13 -2.71 -0.12
C LEU A 411 6.83 -1.51 0.57
N HIS A 412 6.90 -0.36 -0.10
CA HIS A 412 7.44 0.88 0.48
C HIS A 412 6.67 1.31 1.74
N TRP A 413 5.35 1.32 1.68
CA TRP A 413 4.49 1.68 2.81
C TRP A 413 4.53 0.65 3.93
N ALA A 414 4.58 -0.66 3.62
CA ALA A 414 4.79 -1.71 4.61
C ALA A 414 6.11 -1.50 5.37
N ALA A 415 7.20 -1.22 4.65
CA ALA A 415 8.50 -0.94 5.25
C ALA A 415 8.47 0.34 6.12
N HIS A 416 7.71 1.34 5.71
CA HIS A 416 7.53 2.57 6.50
C HIS A 416 6.76 2.28 7.80
N ALA A 417 5.64 1.55 7.72
CA ALA A 417 4.83 1.16 8.88
C ALA A 417 5.62 0.30 9.89
N LEU A 418 6.49 -0.61 9.41
CA LEU A 418 7.38 -1.39 10.27
C LEU A 418 8.43 -0.53 10.96
N ARG A 419 9.04 0.44 10.25
CA ARG A 419 10.05 1.36 10.80
C ARG A 419 9.44 2.37 11.79
N SER A 420 8.23 2.86 11.50
CA SER A 420 7.50 3.78 12.41
C SER A 420 6.88 3.07 13.61
N GLY A 421 6.81 1.75 13.56
CA GLY A 421 6.23 0.95 14.63
C GLY A 421 4.70 0.86 14.61
N GLU A 422 4.06 1.17 13.48
CA GLU A 422 2.62 0.98 13.29
C GLU A 422 2.23 -0.49 13.20
N CYS A 423 3.16 -1.35 12.80
CA CYS A 423 3.00 -2.80 12.82
C CYS A 423 4.34 -3.49 13.13
N SER A 424 4.29 -4.75 13.53
CA SER A 424 5.48 -5.58 13.81
C SER A 424 5.77 -6.60 12.71
N LEU A 425 4.76 -6.97 11.95
CA LEU A 425 4.79 -7.87 10.80
C LEU A 425 3.90 -7.26 9.72
N ALA A 426 4.17 -7.47 8.44
CA ALA A 426 3.30 -7.01 7.39
C ALA A 426 3.25 -7.97 6.19
N LEU A 427 2.06 -8.10 5.61
CA LEU A 427 1.83 -8.61 4.27
C LEU A 427 1.96 -7.46 3.28
N ALA A 428 2.81 -7.61 2.27
CA ALA A 428 3.00 -6.63 1.20
C ALA A 428 3.06 -7.30 -0.16
N GLY A 429 2.28 -6.82 -1.13
CA GLY A 429 2.27 -7.43 -2.44
C GLY A 429 1.36 -6.75 -3.44
N GLY A 430 0.94 -7.50 -4.44
CA GLY A 430 0.00 -7.01 -5.44
C GLY A 430 -0.60 -8.10 -6.29
N VAL A 431 -1.73 -7.79 -6.91
CA VAL A 431 -2.52 -8.71 -7.71
C VAL A 431 -3.11 -8.02 -8.93
N THR A 432 -3.23 -8.75 -10.02
CA THR A 432 -3.98 -8.37 -11.21
C THR A 432 -4.62 -9.59 -11.85
N VAL A 433 -5.92 -9.51 -12.08
CA VAL A 433 -6.70 -10.44 -12.90
C VAL A 433 -7.46 -9.64 -13.95
N MET A 434 -7.42 -10.10 -15.18
CA MET A 434 -8.15 -9.50 -16.31
C MET A 434 -9.43 -10.29 -16.55
N SER A 435 -10.51 -9.91 -15.86
CA SER A 435 -11.81 -10.58 -16.00
C SER A 435 -12.47 -10.28 -17.33
N THR A 436 -12.19 -9.14 -17.94
CA THR A 436 -12.68 -8.73 -19.27
C THR A 436 -11.55 -8.42 -20.23
N ALA A 437 -11.84 -8.41 -21.53
CA ALA A 437 -10.88 -8.07 -22.59
C ALA A 437 -10.78 -6.55 -22.85
N MET A 438 -11.46 -5.70 -22.09
CA MET A 438 -11.54 -4.24 -22.34
C MET A 438 -10.19 -3.56 -22.39
N GLY A 439 -9.26 -3.96 -21.53
CA GLY A 439 -7.91 -3.42 -21.48
C GLY A 439 -7.14 -3.63 -22.78
N TYR A 440 -7.24 -4.82 -23.39
CA TYR A 440 -6.58 -5.14 -24.66
C TYR A 440 -7.04 -4.23 -25.79
N ALA A 441 -8.34 -4.01 -25.90
CA ALA A 441 -8.90 -3.10 -26.92
C ALA A 441 -8.45 -1.64 -26.70
N GLY A 442 -8.44 -1.16 -25.45
CA GLY A 442 -8.01 0.18 -25.08
C GLY A 442 -6.55 0.44 -25.42
N PHE A 443 -5.64 -0.45 -24.99
CA PHE A 443 -4.21 -0.31 -25.25
C PHE A 443 -3.83 -0.55 -26.72
N THR A 444 -4.55 -1.39 -27.43
CA THR A 444 -4.41 -1.51 -28.89
C THR A 444 -4.63 -0.17 -29.57
N ARG A 445 -5.69 0.55 -29.18
CA ARG A 445 -6.04 1.85 -29.76
C ARG A 445 -4.98 2.92 -29.46
N GLN A 446 -4.29 2.79 -28.34
CA GLN A 446 -3.16 3.65 -27.97
C GLN A 446 -1.84 3.27 -28.64
N GLY A 447 -1.79 2.12 -29.35
CA GLY A 447 -0.56 1.60 -29.94
C GLY A 447 0.43 1.06 -28.91
N GLY A 448 -0.02 0.73 -27.69
CA GLY A 448 0.83 0.31 -26.59
C GLY A 448 1.09 -1.19 -26.51
N LEU A 449 0.30 -2.05 -27.20
CA LEU A 449 0.44 -3.50 -27.17
C LEU A 449 1.35 -4.03 -28.28
N ALA A 450 2.24 -4.97 -27.91
CA ALA A 450 3.00 -5.76 -28.85
C ALA A 450 2.07 -6.75 -29.61
N PRO A 451 2.17 -6.84 -30.95
CA PRO A 451 1.32 -7.75 -31.73
C PRO A 451 1.50 -9.23 -31.40
N ASP A 452 2.65 -9.61 -30.85
CA ASP A 452 2.98 -10.97 -30.41
C ASP A 452 2.79 -11.19 -28.91
N GLY A 453 2.23 -10.20 -28.18
CA GLY A 453 1.96 -10.28 -26.75
C GLY A 453 3.20 -10.34 -25.85
N ARG A 454 4.40 -10.02 -26.37
CA ARG A 454 5.69 -10.17 -25.65
C ARG A 454 6.34 -8.85 -25.32
N CYS A 455 6.91 -8.74 -24.12
CA CYS A 455 7.75 -7.63 -23.72
C CYS A 455 9.19 -7.86 -24.17
N LYS A 456 9.64 -7.13 -25.21
CA LYS A 456 11.02 -7.16 -25.74
C LYS A 456 11.85 -6.08 -25.06
N ALA A 457 12.12 -6.28 -23.76
CA ALA A 457 12.73 -5.25 -22.92
C ALA A 457 14.10 -4.79 -23.45
N PHE A 458 14.21 -3.48 -23.74
CA PHE A 458 15.42 -2.81 -24.26
C PHE A 458 15.94 -3.32 -25.60
N ALA A 459 15.17 -4.12 -26.30
CA ALA A 459 15.51 -4.63 -27.62
C ALA A 459 15.25 -3.60 -28.72
N ASP A 460 15.98 -3.71 -29.84
CA ASP A 460 15.71 -2.88 -31.03
C ASP A 460 14.38 -3.19 -31.67
N ALA A 461 13.94 -4.45 -31.58
CA ALA A 461 12.61 -4.91 -32.01
C ALA A 461 11.47 -4.58 -31.03
N ALA A 462 11.71 -3.78 -29.97
CA ALA A 462 10.67 -3.37 -29.01
C ALA A 462 9.54 -2.59 -29.71
N ASN A 463 8.30 -3.11 -29.62
CA ASN A 463 7.15 -2.59 -30.36
C ASN A 463 5.85 -2.55 -29.56
N GLY A 464 5.94 -2.68 -28.25
CA GLY A 464 4.80 -2.63 -27.33
C GLY A 464 4.96 -3.58 -26.14
N THR A 465 4.03 -3.48 -25.22
CA THR A 465 3.99 -4.35 -24.03
C THR A 465 3.12 -5.58 -24.27
N GLY A 466 3.44 -6.68 -23.59
CA GLY A 466 2.58 -7.85 -23.45
C GLY A 466 1.95 -7.85 -22.08
N TRP A 467 0.64 -7.84 -21.97
CA TRP A 467 -0.04 -7.85 -20.67
C TRP A 467 -0.13 -9.25 -20.06
N SER A 468 -0.06 -9.27 -18.73
CA SER A 468 -0.26 -10.49 -17.97
C SER A 468 -1.00 -10.26 -16.64
N GLU A 469 -1.50 -11.35 -16.12
CA GLU A 469 -2.03 -11.49 -14.77
C GLU A 469 -0.94 -11.90 -13.80
N GLY A 470 -1.25 -11.92 -12.53
CA GLY A 470 -0.39 -12.46 -11.50
C GLY A 470 -0.75 -11.96 -10.12
N VAL A 471 -0.26 -12.67 -9.14
CA VAL A 471 -0.32 -12.30 -7.72
C VAL A 471 1.00 -12.65 -7.06
N GLY A 472 1.49 -11.77 -6.19
CA GLY A 472 2.63 -12.06 -5.33
C GLY A 472 2.43 -11.41 -3.97
N MET A 473 2.73 -12.16 -2.91
CA MET A 473 2.68 -11.70 -1.53
C MET A 473 3.99 -11.97 -0.83
N LEU A 474 4.44 -10.98 -0.08
CA LEU A 474 5.63 -11.02 0.77
C LEU A 474 5.21 -10.89 2.22
N VAL A 475 5.88 -11.62 3.11
CA VAL A 475 5.84 -11.39 4.55
C VAL A 475 7.11 -10.63 4.91
N VAL A 476 6.95 -9.48 5.52
CA VAL A 476 8.06 -8.58 5.88
C VAL A 476 7.99 -8.18 7.34
N GLU A 477 9.15 -8.09 7.99
CA GLU A 477 9.30 -7.63 9.37
C GLU A 477 10.68 -7.00 9.60
N ARG A 478 10.98 -6.50 10.80
CA ARG A 478 12.32 -6.02 11.14
C ARG A 478 13.26 -7.21 11.36
N LEU A 479 14.54 -7.04 11.03
CA LEU A 479 15.56 -8.08 11.19
C LEU A 479 15.66 -8.56 12.65
N SER A 480 15.55 -7.64 13.61
CA SER A 480 15.56 -8.00 15.05
C SER A 480 14.37 -8.87 15.43
N ASP A 481 13.19 -8.61 14.84
CA ASP A 481 11.98 -9.39 15.06
C ASP A 481 12.10 -10.78 14.42
N ALA A 482 12.57 -10.86 13.17
CA ALA A 482 12.80 -12.11 12.46
C ALA A 482 13.76 -13.03 13.25
N ARG A 483 14.87 -12.48 13.74
CA ARG A 483 15.83 -13.23 14.58
C ARG A 483 15.22 -13.70 15.90
N ARG A 484 14.45 -12.85 16.58
CA ARG A 484 13.79 -13.19 17.84
C ARG A 484 12.74 -14.27 17.64
N ASN A 485 12.00 -14.22 16.55
CA ASN A 485 10.90 -15.14 16.25
C ASN A 485 11.39 -16.43 15.55
N GLY A 486 12.65 -16.46 15.10
CA GLY A 486 13.22 -17.60 14.38
C GLY A 486 12.72 -17.71 12.92
N HIS A 487 12.25 -16.61 12.33
CA HIS A 487 11.79 -16.62 10.95
C HIS A 487 12.99 -16.59 9.98
N PRO A 488 12.90 -17.28 8.82
CA PRO A 488 13.97 -17.30 7.83
C PRO A 488 14.11 -15.94 7.16
N VAL A 489 15.32 -15.40 7.07
CA VAL A 489 15.59 -14.17 6.33
C VAL A 489 15.96 -14.53 4.91
N LEU A 490 15.09 -14.16 3.95
CA LEU A 490 15.28 -14.43 2.52
C LEU A 490 16.09 -13.34 1.82
N ALA A 491 15.86 -12.08 2.18
CA ALA A 491 16.56 -10.91 1.68
C ALA A 491 16.31 -9.69 2.59
N VAL A 492 17.14 -8.66 2.43
CA VAL A 492 16.99 -7.37 3.13
C VAL A 492 16.42 -6.32 2.18
N LEU A 493 15.39 -5.62 2.59
CA LEU A 493 14.90 -4.40 1.95
C LEU A 493 15.78 -3.22 2.37
N ARG A 494 16.84 -2.98 1.63
CA ARG A 494 17.89 -2.03 2.00
C ARG A 494 17.44 -0.59 1.92
N GLY A 495 16.70 -0.25 0.88
CA GLY A 495 16.12 1.08 0.68
C GLY A 495 15.01 1.08 -0.36
N SER A 496 14.16 2.08 -0.31
CA SER A 496 13.10 2.28 -1.29
C SER A 496 12.71 3.75 -1.38
N ALA A 497 12.20 4.15 -2.55
CA ALA A 497 11.68 5.48 -2.78
C ALA A 497 10.49 5.44 -3.73
N VAL A 498 9.60 6.41 -3.58
CA VAL A 498 8.44 6.66 -4.43
C VAL A 498 8.42 8.14 -4.78
N ASN A 499 8.16 8.47 -6.05
CA ASN A 499 7.93 9.84 -6.47
C ASN A 499 6.87 9.94 -7.56
N GLN A 500 6.64 11.15 -8.08
CA GLN A 500 5.69 11.43 -9.14
C GLN A 500 6.39 12.21 -10.27
N ASP A 501 5.96 11.99 -11.51
CA ASP A 501 6.46 12.70 -12.70
C ASP A 501 6.14 14.18 -12.66
N GLY A 502 5.01 14.56 -12.05
CA GLY A 502 4.53 15.92 -12.02
C GLY A 502 4.03 16.37 -13.39
N ALA A 503 4.27 17.63 -13.73
CA ALA A 503 3.94 18.19 -15.05
C ALA A 503 4.97 17.73 -16.08
N SER A 504 4.81 16.50 -16.57
CA SER A 504 5.62 15.91 -17.64
C SER A 504 5.07 16.25 -19.02
N ASN A 505 5.64 15.67 -20.09
CA ASN A 505 5.19 15.89 -21.48
C ASN A 505 3.78 15.35 -21.79
N GLY A 506 3.17 14.59 -20.87
CA GLY A 506 1.83 14.04 -20.97
C GLY A 506 1.52 13.14 -19.76
N LEU A 507 0.24 12.99 -19.43
CA LEU A 507 -0.21 12.23 -18.24
C LEU A 507 0.36 10.80 -18.19
N THR A 508 0.48 10.16 -19.35
CA THR A 508 0.93 8.75 -19.47
C THR A 508 2.35 8.63 -20.04
N ALA A 509 3.04 9.76 -20.29
CA ALA A 509 4.38 9.76 -20.86
C ALA A 509 5.43 9.54 -19.76
N PRO A 510 6.34 8.55 -19.89
CA PRO A 510 7.43 8.34 -18.95
C PRO A 510 8.32 9.58 -18.83
N ASN A 511 8.84 9.83 -17.61
CA ASN A 511 9.68 10.99 -17.35
C ASN A 511 11.07 10.57 -16.83
N GLY A 512 12.10 10.62 -17.69
CA GLY A 512 13.47 10.24 -17.36
C GLY A 512 14.06 10.96 -16.14
N PRO A 513 13.94 12.30 -16.01
CA PRO A 513 14.38 13.01 -14.81
C PRO A 513 13.73 12.52 -13.51
N SER A 514 12.45 12.13 -13.52
CA SER A 514 11.77 11.58 -12.35
C SER A 514 12.26 10.19 -12.01
N GLN A 515 12.50 9.35 -13.03
CA GLN A 515 13.11 8.03 -12.82
C GLN A 515 14.51 8.15 -12.22
N GLN A 516 15.34 9.07 -12.70
CA GLN A 516 16.65 9.36 -12.10
C GLN A 516 16.51 9.81 -10.63
N ARG A 517 15.53 10.66 -10.31
CA ARG A 517 15.32 11.13 -8.93
C ARG A 517 14.91 10.00 -8.00
N VAL A 518 13.98 9.11 -8.40
CA VAL A 518 13.52 8.01 -7.54
C VAL A 518 14.65 6.99 -7.31
N ILE A 519 15.49 6.72 -8.31
CA ILE A 519 16.69 5.87 -8.17
C ILE A 519 17.66 6.49 -7.15
N ARG A 520 18.02 7.77 -7.31
CA ARG A 520 18.92 8.46 -6.38
C ARG A 520 18.36 8.53 -4.96
N GLN A 521 17.05 8.73 -4.81
CA GLN A 521 16.38 8.73 -3.51
C GLN A 521 16.42 7.35 -2.85
N ALA A 522 16.21 6.27 -3.61
CA ALA A 522 16.33 4.90 -3.08
C ALA A 522 17.76 4.58 -2.64
N LEU A 523 18.75 4.96 -3.43
CA LEU A 523 20.18 4.84 -3.06
C LEU A 523 20.51 5.61 -1.78
N ALA A 524 20.05 6.86 -1.68
CA ALA A 524 20.24 7.68 -0.49
C ALA A 524 19.54 7.08 0.75
N SER A 525 18.30 6.58 0.58
CA SER A 525 17.57 5.86 1.64
C SER A 525 18.31 4.61 2.12
N ALA A 526 19.03 3.94 1.22
CA ALA A 526 19.84 2.75 1.51
C ALA A 526 21.22 3.08 2.08
N GLY A 527 21.69 4.33 2.00
CA GLY A 527 23.06 4.73 2.31
C GLY A 527 24.09 4.13 1.34
N LEU A 528 23.71 3.99 0.05
CA LEU A 528 24.51 3.34 -0.98
C LEU A 528 24.87 4.29 -2.11
N THR A 529 25.98 3.97 -2.79
CA THR A 529 26.40 4.57 -4.05
C THR A 529 25.91 3.74 -5.25
N PRO A 530 25.88 4.27 -6.48
CA PRO A 530 25.54 3.50 -7.68
C PRO A 530 26.40 2.22 -7.86
N ALA A 531 27.71 2.29 -7.54
CA ALA A 531 28.63 1.17 -7.66
C ALA A 531 28.39 0.04 -6.64
N ASP A 532 27.56 0.28 -5.62
CA ASP A 532 27.20 -0.72 -4.61
C ASP A 532 26.08 -1.66 -5.05
N VAL A 533 25.43 -1.40 -6.19
CA VAL A 533 24.33 -2.21 -6.74
C VAL A 533 24.83 -2.91 -8.01
N ASP A 534 24.65 -4.24 -8.09
CA ASP A 534 25.23 -5.09 -9.14
C ASP A 534 24.32 -5.24 -10.35
N ALA A 535 23.00 -5.29 -10.10
CA ALA A 535 22.00 -5.53 -11.13
C ALA A 535 20.74 -4.68 -10.93
N VAL A 536 19.95 -4.54 -11.98
CA VAL A 536 18.62 -3.96 -11.92
C VAL A 536 17.62 -4.85 -12.64
N GLU A 537 16.56 -5.22 -11.92
CA GLU A 537 15.31 -5.71 -12.47
C GLU A 537 14.50 -4.49 -12.91
N ALA A 538 14.50 -4.22 -14.19
CA ALA A 538 13.93 -3.02 -14.77
C ALA A 538 12.40 -3.06 -14.89
N HIS A 539 11.82 -1.90 -15.09
CA HIS A 539 10.43 -1.83 -15.55
C HIS A 539 10.28 -2.46 -16.93
N GLY A 540 11.12 -2.13 -17.91
CA GLY A 540 11.37 -2.87 -19.15
C GLY A 540 10.14 -3.45 -19.83
N THR A 541 9.18 -2.61 -20.24
CA THR A 541 7.88 -3.03 -20.79
C THR A 541 7.92 -3.39 -22.27
N GLY A 542 9.05 -3.18 -22.95
CA GLY A 542 9.19 -3.43 -24.39
C GLY A 542 8.57 -2.35 -25.27
N THR A 543 8.33 -1.15 -24.74
CA THR A 543 7.72 -0.05 -25.50
C THR A 543 8.79 0.81 -26.18
N THR A 544 8.53 1.24 -27.41
CA THR A 544 9.45 2.06 -28.23
C THR A 544 9.83 3.39 -27.59
N LEU A 545 8.99 3.93 -26.70
CA LEU A 545 9.25 5.18 -26.00
C LEU A 545 9.78 4.96 -24.58
N GLY A 546 9.18 4.03 -23.84
CA GLY A 546 9.45 3.86 -22.39
C GLY A 546 10.82 3.28 -22.12
N ASP A 547 11.20 2.23 -22.83
CA ASP A 547 12.46 1.53 -22.61
C ASP A 547 13.68 2.41 -22.88
N PRO A 548 13.76 3.23 -23.96
CA PRO A 548 14.87 4.17 -24.13
C PRO A 548 14.97 5.22 -23.01
N ILE A 549 13.83 5.74 -22.52
CA ILE A 549 13.80 6.70 -21.41
C ILE A 549 14.32 6.07 -20.12
N GLU A 550 13.91 4.84 -19.83
CA GLU A 550 14.38 4.10 -18.66
C GLU A 550 15.87 3.76 -18.76
N ALA A 551 16.32 3.28 -19.93
CA ALA A 551 17.74 2.97 -20.18
C ALA A 551 18.61 4.21 -19.97
N GLN A 552 18.24 5.37 -20.53
CA GLN A 552 18.93 6.64 -20.32
C GLN A 552 18.95 7.06 -18.85
N ALA A 553 17.85 6.84 -18.10
CA ALA A 553 17.83 7.13 -16.68
C ALA A 553 18.76 6.22 -15.87
N LEU A 554 18.87 4.93 -16.23
CA LEU A 554 19.80 3.98 -15.62
C LEU A 554 21.26 4.30 -15.97
N LEU A 555 21.54 4.64 -17.23
CA LEU A 555 22.86 5.11 -17.66
C LEU A 555 23.30 6.35 -16.89
N ALA A 556 22.40 7.35 -16.74
CA ALA A 556 22.66 8.61 -16.03
C ALA A 556 22.72 8.47 -14.50
N THR A 557 22.43 7.31 -13.94
CA THR A 557 22.45 7.06 -12.49
C THR A 557 23.40 5.93 -12.15
N TYR A 558 22.99 4.69 -12.35
CA TYR A 558 23.77 3.50 -12.04
C TYR A 558 24.99 3.30 -12.97
N GLY A 559 24.90 3.76 -14.21
CA GLY A 559 25.98 3.64 -15.20
C GLY A 559 27.17 4.57 -14.95
N GLN A 560 27.01 5.59 -14.07
CA GLN A 560 28.06 6.57 -13.77
C GLN A 560 28.99 6.11 -12.65
N ASP A 561 30.22 6.61 -12.65
CA ASP A 561 31.24 6.37 -11.61
C ASP A 561 31.46 4.87 -11.30
N ARG A 562 31.35 4.02 -12.33
CA ARG A 562 31.44 2.57 -12.23
C ARG A 562 32.64 2.04 -13.01
N PRO A 563 33.41 1.04 -12.46
CA PRO A 563 34.49 0.42 -13.21
C PRO A 563 33.96 -0.31 -14.46
N ALA A 564 34.66 -0.17 -15.59
CA ALA A 564 34.24 -0.79 -16.86
C ALA A 564 34.18 -2.33 -16.81
N ASP A 565 34.96 -2.95 -15.92
CA ASP A 565 34.97 -4.41 -15.69
C ASP A 565 33.82 -4.88 -14.79
N ARG A 566 33.02 -3.94 -14.22
CA ARG A 566 31.87 -4.22 -13.38
C ARG A 566 30.64 -3.36 -13.78
N PRO A 567 30.15 -3.52 -15.03
CA PRO A 567 28.96 -2.78 -15.48
C PRO A 567 27.73 -3.17 -14.65
N LEU A 568 26.72 -2.28 -14.60
CA LEU A 568 25.40 -2.65 -14.10
C LEU A 568 24.78 -3.71 -15.00
N LEU A 569 24.31 -4.81 -14.43
CA LEU A 569 23.63 -5.86 -15.18
C LEU A 569 22.12 -5.58 -15.23
N LEU A 570 21.56 -5.48 -16.43
CA LEU A 570 20.19 -5.02 -16.65
C LEU A 570 19.33 -6.12 -17.27
N GLY A 571 18.23 -6.45 -16.61
CA GLY A 571 17.25 -7.42 -17.12
C GLY A 571 15.82 -7.08 -16.72
N SER A 572 14.86 -7.83 -17.25
CA SER A 572 13.44 -7.73 -16.90
C SER A 572 12.73 -9.07 -17.01
N ILE A 573 12.03 -9.47 -15.93
CA ILE A 573 11.18 -10.67 -15.88
C ILE A 573 10.01 -10.60 -16.86
N LYS A 574 9.63 -9.37 -17.26
CA LYS A 574 8.51 -9.17 -18.18
C LYS A 574 8.74 -9.85 -19.54
N SER A 575 9.99 -10.08 -19.91
CA SER A 575 10.31 -10.86 -21.09
C SER A 575 9.86 -12.34 -20.98
N ASN A 576 9.71 -12.84 -19.74
CA ASN A 576 9.28 -14.22 -19.49
C ASN A 576 7.77 -14.33 -19.26
N ILE A 577 7.19 -13.45 -18.44
CA ILE A 577 5.80 -13.58 -17.97
C ILE A 577 4.86 -12.50 -18.50
N GLY A 578 5.34 -11.52 -19.27
CA GLY A 578 4.59 -10.32 -19.63
C GLY A 578 4.53 -9.30 -18.48
N HIS A 579 3.77 -8.26 -18.69
CA HIS A 579 3.59 -7.17 -17.71
C HIS A 579 2.38 -7.42 -16.81
N ALA A 580 2.63 -7.94 -15.60
CA ALA A 580 1.61 -8.28 -14.61
C ALA A 580 1.00 -7.06 -13.88
N GLN A 581 1.02 -5.89 -14.51
CA GLN A 581 0.37 -4.65 -14.07
C GLN A 581 0.66 -4.33 -12.60
N ALA A 582 -0.34 -4.33 -11.70
CA ALA A 582 -0.13 -4.04 -10.28
C ALA A 582 0.79 -5.06 -9.57
N ALA A 583 0.81 -6.30 -10.01
CA ALA A 583 1.69 -7.35 -9.49
C ALA A 583 3.12 -7.31 -10.08
N ALA A 584 3.40 -6.45 -11.09
CA ALA A 584 4.68 -6.46 -11.81
C ALA A 584 5.90 -6.20 -10.90
N GLY A 585 5.75 -5.27 -9.95
CA GLY A 585 6.83 -4.93 -9.02
C GLY A 585 7.17 -6.08 -8.07
N VAL A 586 6.17 -6.73 -7.48
CA VAL A 586 6.41 -7.87 -6.58
C VAL A 586 6.94 -9.10 -7.32
N ALA A 587 6.55 -9.32 -8.58
CA ALA A 587 7.14 -10.36 -9.42
C ALA A 587 8.65 -10.12 -9.61
N GLY A 588 9.06 -8.87 -9.88
CA GLY A 588 10.47 -8.47 -9.95
C GLY A 588 11.21 -8.65 -8.62
N VAL A 589 10.57 -8.36 -7.49
CA VAL A 589 11.15 -8.59 -6.15
C VAL A 589 11.36 -10.09 -5.92
N ILE A 590 10.37 -10.94 -6.18
CA ILE A 590 10.49 -12.39 -5.98
C ILE A 590 11.60 -12.97 -6.86
N LYS A 591 11.65 -12.61 -8.16
CA LYS A 591 12.78 -13.01 -9.04
C LYS A 591 14.12 -12.57 -8.47
N THR A 592 14.23 -11.32 -8.01
CA THR A 592 15.46 -10.76 -7.46
C THR A 592 15.90 -11.50 -6.20
N VAL A 593 14.99 -11.80 -5.27
CA VAL A 593 15.29 -12.59 -4.08
C VAL A 593 15.81 -13.98 -4.44
N MET A 594 15.18 -14.65 -5.40
CA MET A 594 15.64 -15.96 -5.88
C MET A 594 17.02 -15.86 -6.56
N ALA A 595 17.27 -14.83 -7.36
CA ALA A 595 18.56 -14.59 -7.99
C ALA A 595 19.68 -14.36 -6.96
N LEU A 596 19.42 -13.58 -5.90
CA LEU A 596 20.35 -13.38 -4.78
C LEU A 596 20.69 -14.69 -4.06
N ARG A 597 19.68 -15.54 -3.82
CA ARG A 597 19.84 -16.83 -3.14
C ARG A 597 20.65 -17.83 -3.97
N HIS A 598 20.39 -17.90 -5.27
CA HIS A 598 21.07 -18.83 -6.17
C HIS A 598 22.40 -18.30 -6.73
N GLY A 599 22.70 -17.01 -6.55
CA GLY A 599 23.93 -16.42 -7.09
C GLY A 599 23.98 -16.37 -8.61
N LEU A 600 22.81 -16.29 -9.27
CA LEU A 600 22.68 -16.26 -10.73
C LEU A 600 21.81 -15.07 -11.16
N LEU A 601 22.13 -14.49 -12.32
CA LEU A 601 21.33 -13.48 -12.99
C LEU A 601 20.78 -14.05 -14.29
N PRO A 602 19.49 -14.42 -14.36
CA PRO A 602 18.89 -14.99 -15.55
C PRO A 602 18.81 -13.98 -16.70
N LYS A 603 18.95 -14.48 -17.93
CA LYS A 603 18.82 -13.66 -19.14
C LYS A 603 17.40 -13.11 -19.31
N SER A 604 17.30 -11.94 -19.93
CA SER A 604 16.06 -11.44 -20.52
C SER A 604 15.85 -12.06 -21.90
N LEU A 605 14.61 -12.42 -22.21
CA LEU A 605 14.25 -13.02 -23.50
C LEU A 605 13.98 -11.92 -24.54
N HIS A 606 13.95 -12.34 -25.81
CA HIS A 606 13.53 -11.51 -26.95
C HIS A 606 14.39 -10.27 -27.24
N ILE A 607 15.67 -10.27 -26.81
CA ILE A 607 16.63 -9.23 -27.15
C ILE A 607 17.37 -9.66 -28.41
N ASP A 608 16.96 -9.14 -29.55
CA ASP A 608 17.61 -9.35 -30.87
C ASP A 608 18.91 -8.53 -30.97
N ALA A 609 18.83 -7.28 -30.57
CA ALA A 609 19.95 -6.36 -30.41
C ALA A 609 19.59 -5.29 -29.36
N PRO A 610 20.56 -4.65 -28.70
CA PRO A 610 20.29 -3.49 -27.87
C PRO A 610 19.63 -2.36 -28.68
N SER A 611 18.61 -1.70 -28.10
CA SER A 611 17.89 -0.63 -28.77
C SER A 611 18.82 0.44 -29.32
N THR A 612 18.67 0.75 -30.62
CA THR A 612 19.41 1.81 -31.32
C THR A 612 18.95 3.23 -30.90
N HIS A 613 17.86 3.35 -30.15
CA HIS A 613 17.39 4.63 -29.59
C HIS A 613 18.12 5.04 -28.31
N VAL A 614 19.09 4.25 -27.87
CA VAL A 614 19.88 4.46 -26.64
C VAL A 614 21.37 4.51 -27.01
N ASP A 615 22.06 5.54 -26.55
CA ASP A 615 23.51 5.57 -26.60
C ASP A 615 24.08 4.81 -25.37
N TRP A 616 24.33 3.51 -25.56
CA TRP A 616 24.84 2.64 -24.52
C TRP A 616 26.29 2.98 -24.08
N THR A 617 26.97 3.91 -24.77
CA THR A 617 28.33 4.35 -24.41
C THR A 617 28.33 5.47 -23.37
N GLU A 618 27.16 6.01 -23.00
CA GLU A 618 27.05 7.06 -21.98
C GLU A 618 27.24 6.59 -20.54
N GLY A 619 27.39 5.28 -20.32
CA GLY A 619 27.63 4.70 -18.99
C GLY A 619 27.81 3.19 -19.00
N GLU A 620 28.30 2.65 -17.89
CA GLU A 620 28.61 1.22 -17.76
C GLU A 620 27.37 0.39 -17.40
N VAL A 621 26.53 0.09 -18.40
CA VAL A 621 25.32 -0.76 -18.29
C VAL A 621 25.38 -1.85 -19.35
N ARG A 622 25.12 -3.11 -18.95
CA ARG A 622 25.10 -4.26 -19.84
C ARG A 622 23.80 -5.04 -19.74
N LEU A 623 23.14 -5.27 -20.86
CA LEU A 623 21.94 -6.11 -20.94
C LEU A 623 22.26 -7.57 -20.64
N LEU A 624 21.41 -8.24 -19.88
CA LEU A 624 21.46 -9.67 -19.62
C LEU A 624 20.88 -10.43 -20.82
N THR A 625 21.69 -10.68 -21.85
CA THR A 625 21.32 -11.49 -23.02
C THR A 625 21.62 -12.98 -22.82
N GLU A 626 22.39 -13.31 -21.81
CA GLU A 626 22.70 -14.66 -21.35
C GLU A 626 22.61 -14.73 -19.81
N THR A 627 22.40 -15.94 -19.28
CA THR A 627 22.45 -16.17 -17.83
C THR A 627 23.90 -16.13 -17.38
N VAL A 628 24.20 -15.35 -16.34
CA VAL A 628 25.53 -15.17 -15.79
C VAL A 628 25.56 -15.40 -14.29
N ASP A 629 26.69 -15.82 -13.78
CA ASP A 629 26.94 -15.87 -12.34
C ASP A 629 26.87 -14.44 -11.75
N TRP A 630 26.37 -14.31 -10.54
CA TRP A 630 26.38 -13.03 -9.83
C TRP A 630 27.83 -12.62 -9.53
N PRO A 631 28.26 -11.41 -9.87
CA PRO A 631 29.63 -10.98 -9.70
C PRO A 631 30.10 -11.04 -8.23
N GLU A 632 31.22 -11.66 -7.96
CA GLU A 632 31.85 -11.70 -6.64
C GLU A 632 32.54 -10.36 -6.35
N THR A 633 32.03 -9.60 -5.40
CA THR A 633 32.50 -8.23 -5.09
C THR A 633 33.08 -8.09 -3.68
N GLY A 634 33.06 -9.16 -2.88
CA GLY A 634 33.53 -9.16 -1.48
C GLY A 634 32.54 -8.41 -0.52
N ARG A 635 31.36 -8.09 -0.98
CA ARG A 635 30.26 -7.50 -0.21
C ARG A 635 28.95 -8.23 -0.51
N PRO A 636 27.87 -8.02 0.29
CA PRO A 636 26.58 -8.59 -0.03
C PRO A 636 26.10 -8.21 -1.44
N ARG A 637 25.48 -9.16 -2.14
CA ARG A 637 24.87 -8.96 -3.47
C ARG A 637 23.70 -7.99 -3.35
N ARG A 638 23.55 -7.08 -4.33
CA ARG A 638 22.47 -6.07 -4.32
C ARG A 638 21.89 -5.87 -5.71
N ALA A 639 20.56 -5.76 -5.75
CA ALA A 639 19.88 -5.36 -6.99
C ALA A 639 18.81 -4.30 -6.72
N GLY A 640 18.62 -3.42 -7.69
CA GLY A 640 17.47 -2.51 -7.77
C GLY A 640 16.29 -3.19 -8.46
N VAL A 641 15.08 -2.84 -8.07
CA VAL A 641 13.83 -3.22 -8.75
C VAL A 641 13.05 -1.96 -9.07
N SER A 642 12.74 -1.73 -10.34
CA SER A 642 12.01 -0.55 -10.83
C SER A 642 10.58 -0.91 -11.22
N SER A 643 9.64 -0.06 -10.90
CA SER A 643 8.30 -0.12 -11.45
C SER A 643 7.71 1.28 -11.58
N PHE A 644 7.26 1.62 -12.81
CA PHE A 644 6.80 2.96 -13.15
C PHE A 644 5.35 2.89 -13.61
N GLY A 645 4.46 3.56 -12.87
CA GLY A 645 3.03 3.56 -13.16
C GLY A 645 2.69 4.49 -14.31
N ILE A 646 1.76 4.07 -15.18
CA ILE A 646 1.24 4.89 -16.29
C ILE A 646 0.65 6.24 -15.82
N SER A 647 0.29 6.35 -14.54
CA SER A 647 -0.17 7.58 -13.89
C SER A 647 0.97 8.51 -13.45
N GLY A 648 2.23 8.15 -13.73
CA GLY A 648 3.43 8.90 -13.36
C GLY A 648 3.95 8.63 -11.94
N THR A 649 3.38 7.68 -11.19
CA THR A 649 3.93 7.26 -9.89
C THR A 649 5.03 6.24 -10.12
N ASN A 650 6.27 6.59 -9.75
CA ASN A 650 7.45 5.77 -9.89
C ASN A 650 7.88 5.20 -8.54
N ALA A 651 8.28 3.94 -8.52
CA ALA A 651 8.85 3.27 -7.36
C ALA A 651 10.16 2.55 -7.72
N HIS A 652 11.13 2.66 -6.84
CA HIS A 652 12.41 1.95 -6.94
C HIS A 652 12.80 1.41 -5.57
N THR A 653 13.20 0.14 -5.53
CA THR A 653 13.51 -0.58 -4.30
C THR A 653 14.85 -1.27 -4.45
N ILE A 654 15.69 -1.26 -3.40
CA ILE A 654 17.00 -1.96 -3.38
C ILE A 654 16.89 -3.14 -2.44
N ILE A 655 17.11 -4.31 -3.00
CA ILE A 655 17.12 -5.61 -2.31
C ILE A 655 18.56 -6.06 -2.14
N GLU A 656 18.91 -6.49 -0.93
CA GLU A 656 20.23 -6.97 -0.56
C GLU A 656 20.17 -8.45 -0.13
N GLN A 657 21.20 -9.20 -0.39
CA GLN A 657 21.39 -10.57 0.06
C GLN A 657 21.17 -10.69 1.57
N ALA A 658 20.49 -11.75 1.99
CA ALA A 658 20.33 -12.05 3.41
C ALA A 658 21.69 -12.11 4.13
N PRO A 659 21.79 -11.61 5.37
CA PRO A 659 22.98 -11.81 6.17
C PRO A 659 23.28 -13.30 6.29
N GLU A 660 24.55 -13.69 6.26
CA GLU A 660 24.92 -15.04 6.60
C GLU A 660 24.43 -15.34 8.02
N THR A 661 23.56 -16.32 8.14
CA THR A 661 23.21 -16.87 9.44
C THR A 661 24.46 -17.57 9.95
N GLU A 662 25.07 -17.07 11.01
CA GLU A 662 26.01 -17.91 11.75
C GLU A 662 25.25 -19.20 12.06
N PRO A 663 25.78 -20.37 11.68
CA PRO A 663 25.13 -21.59 12.03
C PRO A 663 24.97 -21.52 13.55
N VAL A 664 23.72 -21.48 14.01
CA VAL A 664 23.41 -21.69 15.42
C VAL A 664 23.91 -23.10 15.66
N THR A 665 25.16 -23.20 16.05
CA THR A 665 25.68 -24.39 16.70
C THR A 665 24.90 -24.45 18.03
N LEU A 666 23.63 -24.90 17.91
CA LEU A 666 23.01 -25.51 19.06
C LEU A 666 24.06 -26.53 19.48
N ALA A 667 24.71 -26.30 20.62
CA ALA A 667 25.39 -27.33 21.35
C ALA A 667 24.30 -28.30 21.81
N VAL A 668 23.62 -28.93 20.85
CA VAL A 668 22.87 -30.14 21.07
C VAL A 668 23.95 -31.11 21.43
N GLU A 669 24.11 -31.40 22.74
CA GLU A 669 24.69 -32.66 23.11
C GLU A 669 24.10 -33.70 22.18
N PRO A 670 24.88 -34.63 21.59
CA PRO A 670 24.34 -35.59 20.66
C PRO A 670 23.26 -36.41 21.39
N GLY A 671 22.09 -35.81 21.51
CA GLY A 671 20.89 -36.44 21.97
C GLY A 671 20.60 -37.53 20.95
N ARG A 672 20.15 -38.67 21.40
CA ARG A 672 19.73 -39.79 20.58
C ARG A 672 18.75 -39.25 19.55
N VAL A 673 19.17 -39.16 18.28
CA VAL A 673 18.24 -38.90 17.16
C VAL A 673 17.20 -40.02 17.23
N PRO A 674 15.88 -39.70 17.34
CA PRO A 674 14.88 -40.75 17.41
C PRO A 674 14.94 -41.58 16.11
N GLU A 675 14.85 -42.88 16.23
CA GLU A 675 14.86 -43.81 15.09
C GLU A 675 13.68 -43.53 14.12
N VAL A 676 12.59 -42.98 14.69
CA VAL A 676 11.36 -42.64 13.97
C VAL A 676 10.93 -41.24 14.36
N VAL A 677 10.63 -40.40 13.37
CA VAL A 677 10.14 -39.02 13.55
C VAL A 677 8.69 -38.95 13.09
N PRO A 678 7.76 -38.48 13.92
CA PRO A 678 6.38 -38.28 13.52
C PRO A 678 6.26 -37.04 12.61
N TRP A 679 5.59 -37.18 11.48
CA TRP A 679 5.21 -36.12 10.55
C TRP A 679 3.72 -35.88 10.65
N PRO A 680 3.26 -34.90 11.45
CA PRO A 680 1.83 -34.59 11.57
C PRO A 680 1.34 -33.89 10.32
N VAL A 681 0.22 -34.36 9.79
CA VAL A 681 -0.44 -33.79 8.62
C VAL A 681 -1.90 -33.57 8.95
N SER A 682 -2.46 -32.43 8.55
CA SER A 682 -3.87 -32.16 8.76
C SER A 682 -4.49 -31.35 7.61
N ALA A 683 -5.79 -31.50 7.43
CA ALA A 683 -6.57 -30.77 6.44
C ALA A 683 -8.00 -30.53 6.92
N LYS A 684 -8.75 -29.69 6.19
CA LYS A 684 -10.15 -29.40 6.50
C LYS A 684 -11.15 -30.42 5.92
N SER A 685 -10.72 -31.25 4.99
CA SER A 685 -11.50 -32.36 4.46
C SER A 685 -10.63 -33.61 4.31
N GLU A 686 -11.26 -34.76 4.12
CA GLU A 686 -10.59 -36.05 3.91
C GLU A 686 -9.83 -36.04 2.58
N GLU A 687 -10.45 -35.55 1.51
CA GLU A 687 -9.81 -35.44 0.19
C GLU A 687 -8.58 -34.51 0.22
N ALA A 688 -8.67 -33.36 0.95
CA ALA A 688 -7.53 -32.46 1.12
C ALA A 688 -6.42 -33.11 1.95
N LEU A 689 -6.75 -33.97 2.94
CA LEU A 689 -5.76 -34.73 3.70
C LEU A 689 -5.04 -35.75 2.82
N GLU A 690 -5.76 -36.48 1.96
CA GLU A 690 -5.16 -37.40 0.99
C GLU A 690 -4.19 -36.67 0.06
N GLY A 691 -4.59 -35.51 -0.48
CA GLY A 691 -3.73 -34.69 -1.34
C GLY A 691 -2.46 -34.17 -0.60
N GLN A 692 -2.56 -33.84 0.68
CA GLN A 692 -1.39 -33.47 1.50
C GLN A 692 -0.45 -34.68 1.72
N LEU A 693 -1.01 -35.84 2.02
CA LEU A 693 -0.23 -37.07 2.20
C LEU A 693 0.52 -37.46 0.93
N GLU A 694 -0.12 -37.37 -0.23
CA GLU A 694 0.53 -37.62 -1.53
C GLU A 694 1.72 -36.69 -1.77
N ARG A 695 1.55 -35.39 -1.50
CA ARG A 695 2.62 -34.39 -1.66
C ARG A 695 3.79 -34.66 -0.72
N ILE A 696 3.51 -34.97 0.55
CA ILE A 696 4.57 -35.20 1.54
C ILE A 696 5.32 -36.50 1.26
N THR A 697 4.63 -37.57 0.82
CA THR A 697 5.26 -38.83 0.45
C THR A 697 6.09 -38.74 -0.84
N SER A 698 5.80 -37.74 -1.69
CA SER A 698 6.59 -37.47 -2.90
C SER A 698 7.81 -36.57 -2.67
N LEU A 699 8.03 -36.09 -1.43
CA LEU A 699 9.24 -35.31 -1.12
C LEU A 699 10.49 -36.15 -1.33
N ASP A 700 11.45 -35.60 -2.06
CA ASP A 700 12.74 -36.23 -2.27
C ASP A 700 13.55 -36.27 -0.96
N SER A 701 13.84 -37.45 -0.46
CA SER A 701 14.57 -37.68 0.78
C SER A 701 16.01 -37.12 0.78
N ASP A 702 16.54 -36.78 -0.39
CA ASP A 702 17.89 -36.22 -0.52
C ASP A 702 17.93 -34.69 -0.29
N THR A 703 16.78 -34.01 -0.24
CA THR A 703 16.70 -32.54 -0.17
C THR A 703 16.40 -31.98 1.22
N ALA A 704 15.82 -32.77 2.15
CA ALA A 704 15.52 -32.29 3.50
C ALA A 704 15.68 -33.42 4.53
N SER A 705 16.22 -33.09 5.70
CA SER A 705 16.33 -34.10 6.78
C SER A 705 14.94 -34.45 7.33
N VAL A 706 14.78 -35.71 7.72
CA VAL A 706 13.53 -36.22 8.32
C VAL A 706 13.11 -35.40 9.55
N LEU A 707 14.07 -34.92 10.34
CA LEU A 707 13.83 -34.05 11.50
C LEU A 707 13.32 -32.67 11.10
N GLU A 708 13.90 -32.06 10.09
CA GLU A 708 13.51 -30.72 9.61
C GLU A 708 12.10 -30.73 9.04
N VAL A 709 11.72 -31.76 8.28
CA VAL A 709 10.35 -31.93 7.80
C VAL A 709 9.38 -32.08 8.95
N GLY A 710 9.67 -32.99 9.90
CA GLY A 710 8.81 -33.20 11.08
C GLY A 710 8.64 -31.93 11.91
N PHE A 711 9.73 -31.18 12.14
CA PHE A 711 9.69 -29.92 12.85
C PHE A 711 8.86 -28.87 12.10
N SER A 712 9.05 -28.72 10.79
CA SER A 712 8.32 -27.74 9.97
C SER A 712 6.81 -28.04 9.95
N LEU A 713 6.42 -29.32 9.83
CA LEU A 713 5.02 -29.73 9.87
C LEU A 713 4.38 -29.50 11.25
N ALA A 714 5.15 -29.65 12.33
CA ALA A 714 4.64 -29.49 13.69
C ALA A 714 4.57 -28.04 14.17
N SER A 715 5.43 -27.14 13.64
CA SER A 715 5.57 -25.78 14.15
C SER A 715 5.07 -24.68 13.21
N GLY A 716 5.09 -24.92 11.89
CA GLY A 716 4.77 -23.91 10.88
C GLY A 716 3.44 -24.16 10.14
N ARG A 717 2.58 -25.05 10.62
CA ARG A 717 1.31 -25.41 9.98
C ARG A 717 0.16 -25.33 10.97
N SER A 718 -0.98 -24.80 10.52
CA SER A 718 -2.22 -24.85 11.27
C SER A 718 -2.75 -26.27 11.40
N LEU A 719 -3.33 -26.62 12.55
CA LEU A 719 -3.93 -27.91 12.80
C LEU A 719 -5.43 -27.88 12.49
N PHE A 720 -5.88 -28.80 11.63
CA PHE A 720 -7.26 -28.95 11.19
C PHE A 720 -7.89 -30.24 11.73
N GLU A 721 -9.17 -30.46 11.43
CA GLU A 721 -10.00 -31.55 11.96
C GLU A 721 -9.57 -32.92 11.46
N HIS A 722 -9.27 -33.06 10.13
CA HIS A 722 -8.81 -34.31 9.53
C HIS A 722 -7.30 -34.42 9.70
N ARG A 723 -6.83 -35.49 10.34
CA ARG A 723 -5.43 -35.62 10.76
C ARG A 723 -4.87 -36.99 10.45
N ALA A 724 -3.60 -37.02 10.10
CA ALA A 724 -2.80 -38.23 9.96
C ALA A 724 -1.37 -37.98 10.51
N VAL A 725 -0.70 -39.04 10.89
CA VAL A 725 0.73 -38.99 11.26
C VAL A 725 1.47 -40.00 10.41
N LEU A 726 2.43 -39.53 9.62
CA LEU A 726 3.40 -40.40 8.93
C LEU A 726 4.59 -40.64 9.85
N LEU A 727 5.03 -41.89 9.93
CA LEU A 727 6.21 -42.27 10.69
C LEU A 727 7.41 -42.39 9.75
N ALA A 728 8.33 -41.40 9.80
CA ALA A 728 9.50 -41.34 8.96
C ALA A 728 10.72 -41.90 9.69
N GLY A 729 11.39 -42.92 9.16
CA GLY A 729 12.60 -43.48 9.67
C GLY A 729 13.83 -42.69 9.19
N VAL A 730 14.88 -42.55 10.02
CA VAL A 730 16.13 -41.85 9.70
C VAL A 730 16.90 -42.51 8.52
N ALA A 731 16.56 -43.75 8.17
CA ALA A 731 17.17 -44.52 7.06
C ALA A 731 16.37 -44.45 5.73
N GLY A 732 15.38 -43.57 5.64
CA GLY A 732 14.50 -43.44 4.50
C GLY A 732 13.01 -43.67 4.86
N VAL A 733 12.09 -43.07 4.13
CA VAL A 733 10.65 -43.30 4.30
C VAL A 733 10.34 -44.75 3.90
N ALA A 734 10.28 -45.65 4.86
CA ALA A 734 9.71 -46.97 4.64
C ALA A 734 8.17 -46.77 4.52
N GLY A 735 7.64 -47.03 3.33
CA GLY A 735 6.20 -46.92 3.07
C GLY A 735 5.38 -47.84 3.96
N GLU A 736 5.01 -47.39 5.12
CA GLU A 736 3.97 -47.97 5.95
C GLU A 736 2.79 -46.97 6.04
N ARG A 737 1.60 -47.51 5.91
CA ARG A 737 0.32 -46.79 5.84
C ARG A 737 0.16 -45.82 7.00
N PRO A 738 -0.52 -44.65 6.75
CA PRO A 738 -0.84 -43.72 7.82
C PRO A 738 -1.63 -44.46 8.92
N VAL A 739 -1.21 -44.25 10.14
CA VAL A 739 -2.01 -44.64 11.31
C VAL A 739 -3.01 -43.53 11.53
N GLU A 740 -4.29 -43.74 11.20
CA GLU A 740 -5.38 -42.85 11.62
C GLU A 740 -5.41 -42.83 13.16
N VAL A 741 -5.33 -41.61 13.71
CA VAL A 741 -5.50 -41.35 15.13
C VAL A 741 -6.75 -40.49 15.31
#